data_12dce86b10338dbed5d3c04eb6b4d7c0
#
_entry.id   12dce86b10338dbed5d3c04eb6b4d7c0
#
_cell.length_a   1.000
_cell.length_b   1.000
_cell.length_c   1.000
_cell.angle_alpha   90.00
_cell.angle_beta   90.00
_cell.angle_gamma   90.00
#
_symmetry.space_group_name_H-M   'P 1'
#
loop_
_entity.id
_entity.type
_entity.pdbx_description
1 polymer ?
#
loop_
_entity_poly.entity_id
_entity_poly.type
_entity_poly.pdbx_seq_one_letter_code
_entity_poly.pdbx_strand_id
1 'polypeptide(L)'
;MIIRLKDGSEKEYAQPMSVLDIAKDISEGLARNACAGQVNGETVDLRTVVSEDSDLNILTFNDDEGKLAFRHTASHVLAQAVKRLYPEAKLAIGPAIAEGFYYDFDMAPLTREDLDAIEKEMKKVIKENPPIERYELPREEAIAFMKEKEEPYKVELIEDLPEDATISFYKQGDFTDLCAGPHLISVKPIKAFKLTASSGAYWRGNENNKMLTRIYGTAYTKKADLEERLKYLEEIKLRDHNRLGREMELFTTVDVIGQGLPLLLPKGAKIVQTLQRWIEDLEDNEWGYVRTKTPLMAKSDLYKISGHWDHYKDGMFVLGDEENDKEVLALRPMTCPFQYYCYKNTQKSYRDLPYRMSETSTLFRNEDSGEMHGLTRVRQFTISEGHLIIRPDQTNDELKGCLHLAQYCLGVLGVQDDVTYRLSKWDPNNKEKYLGDDEYWETTQDAIRNILVEQGVPFVEAEGEAAFYGPKIDIQAKNVYGKEDTMITIQLDCAIAENFDMYYIDQNGDKQRPYVIHRTSMGCYERTLAWLIEKYAGKFPTWLCPEQVRVLPISEKFADYAEEVNKELKKNGILSTVDNRSEKIGYKIREARLQKLPYMLVVGAQEQETGKVSVRSRFAGDEGQKDLKDFISAICEEIRTKEIRQEVEQ
;
A
#
# COMPACT_ATOMS: atom_id res chain seq x y z
N MET A 1 -7.08 11.44 -46.57
CA MET A 1 -6.29 11.12 -45.38
C MET A 1 -6.24 9.61 -45.22
N ILE A 2 -5.12 9.10 -44.76
CA ILE A 2 -4.92 7.66 -44.53
C ILE A 2 -4.97 7.43 -43.02
N ILE A 3 -5.83 6.53 -42.60
CA ILE A 3 -5.95 6.12 -41.19
C ILE A 3 -5.37 4.71 -41.04
N ARG A 4 -4.33 4.58 -40.22
CA ARG A 4 -3.71 3.32 -39.84
C ARG A 4 -4.33 2.80 -38.54
N LEU A 5 -4.85 1.60 -38.59
CA LEU A 5 -5.49 0.96 -37.45
C LEU A 5 -4.49 0.10 -36.66
N LYS A 6 -4.83 -0.26 -35.41
CA LYS A 6 -3.98 -1.06 -34.49
C LYS A 6 -3.53 -2.41 -35.08
N ASP A 7 -4.31 -3.01 -35.97
CA ASP A 7 -4.00 -4.26 -36.66
C ASP A 7 -3.09 -4.10 -37.88
N GLY A 8 -2.63 -2.88 -38.17
CA GLY A 8 -1.79 -2.51 -39.31
C GLY A 8 -2.56 -2.30 -40.62
N SER A 9 -3.89 -2.41 -40.63
CA SER A 9 -4.69 -2.10 -41.81
C SER A 9 -4.79 -0.57 -42.02
N GLU A 10 -4.85 -0.16 -43.31
CA GLU A 10 -4.99 1.23 -43.70
C GLU A 10 -6.35 1.44 -44.38
N LYS A 11 -7.00 2.57 -44.06
CA LYS A 11 -8.21 3.04 -44.70
C LYS A 11 -8.01 4.47 -45.20
N GLU A 12 -8.44 4.72 -46.45
CA GLU A 12 -8.36 6.04 -47.06
C GLU A 12 -9.74 6.73 -47.02
N TYR A 13 -9.77 7.97 -46.56
CA TYR A 13 -10.96 8.80 -46.48
C TYR A 13 -10.76 10.08 -47.27
N ALA A 14 -11.77 10.46 -48.10
CA ALA A 14 -11.71 11.64 -48.98
C ALA A 14 -11.86 12.97 -48.21
N GLN A 15 -12.42 12.94 -47.00
CA GLN A 15 -12.67 14.13 -46.17
C GLN A 15 -12.41 13.84 -44.69
N PRO A 16 -12.19 14.88 -43.85
CA PRO A 16 -12.13 14.74 -42.41
C PRO A 16 -13.34 14.00 -41.84
N MET A 17 -13.13 13.09 -40.90
CA MET A 17 -14.18 12.32 -40.24
C MET A 17 -13.99 12.27 -38.74
N SER A 18 -15.10 12.18 -37.97
CA SER A 18 -15.01 11.95 -36.55
C SER A 18 -14.51 10.53 -36.25
N VAL A 19 -13.86 10.35 -35.11
CA VAL A 19 -13.45 9.03 -34.62
C VAL A 19 -14.64 8.06 -34.57
N LEU A 20 -15.83 8.54 -34.19
CA LEU A 20 -17.07 7.77 -34.18
C LEU A 20 -17.48 7.31 -35.57
N ASP A 21 -17.40 8.18 -36.57
CA ASP A 21 -17.82 7.84 -37.92
C ASP A 21 -16.84 6.87 -38.59
N ILE A 22 -15.54 7.01 -38.30
CA ILE A 22 -14.53 6.02 -38.67
C ILE A 22 -14.84 4.66 -38.01
N ALA A 23 -15.20 4.66 -36.72
CA ALA A 23 -15.56 3.44 -36.00
C ALA A 23 -16.80 2.77 -36.59
N LYS A 24 -17.81 3.55 -37.03
CA LYS A 24 -19.01 3.04 -37.75
C LYS A 24 -18.64 2.42 -39.10
N ASP A 25 -17.76 3.09 -39.86
CA ASP A 25 -17.31 2.57 -41.15
C ASP A 25 -16.50 1.27 -41.02
N ILE A 26 -15.80 1.09 -39.92
CA ILE A 26 -15.14 -0.19 -39.62
C ILE A 26 -16.18 -1.24 -39.24
N SER A 27 -17.03 -0.95 -38.27
CA SER A 27 -18.10 -1.86 -37.81
C SER A 27 -19.10 -1.13 -36.90
N GLU A 28 -20.38 -1.32 -37.15
CA GLU A 28 -21.48 -0.89 -36.27
C GLU A 28 -21.37 -1.47 -34.85
N GLY A 29 -20.81 -2.68 -34.73
CA GLY A 29 -20.54 -3.33 -33.43
C GLY A 29 -19.46 -2.63 -32.66
N LEU A 30 -18.38 -2.24 -33.34
CA LEU A 30 -17.27 -1.49 -32.74
C LEU A 30 -17.74 -0.10 -32.27
N ALA A 31 -18.45 0.64 -33.17
CA ALA A 31 -18.95 1.97 -32.82
C ALA A 31 -19.90 1.96 -31.61
N ARG A 32 -20.72 0.93 -31.44
CA ARG A 32 -21.60 0.78 -30.26
C ARG A 32 -20.87 0.52 -28.96
N ASN A 33 -19.67 -0.08 -29.02
CA ASN A 33 -18.85 -0.39 -27.85
C ASN A 33 -17.70 0.60 -27.64
N ALA A 34 -17.50 1.53 -28.56
CA ALA A 34 -16.46 2.54 -28.48
C ALA A 34 -16.69 3.47 -27.29
N CYS A 35 -15.64 3.70 -26.53
CA CYS A 35 -15.62 4.60 -25.36
C CYS A 35 -14.83 5.89 -25.64
N ALA A 36 -13.73 5.80 -26.39
CA ALA A 36 -12.86 6.89 -26.80
C ALA A 36 -12.09 6.50 -28.07
N GLY A 37 -11.32 7.42 -28.62
CA GLY A 37 -10.30 7.16 -29.62
C GLY A 37 -8.91 7.41 -29.09
N GLN A 38 -7.90 6.83 -29.75
CA GLN A 38 -6.51 7.19 -29.53
C GLN A 38 -5.90 7.55 -30.87
N VAL A 39 -5.59 8.84 -31.07
CA VAL A 39 -5.03 9.39 -32.31
C VAL A 39 -3.58 9.71 -32.07
N ASN A 40 -2.66 9.09 -32.81
CA ASN A 40 -1.21 9.27 -32.66
C ASN A 40 -0.71 9.11 -31.20
N GLY A 41 -1.33 8.21 -30.43
CA GLY A 41 -1.01 7.94 -29.03
C GLY A 41 -1.77 8.81 -28.00
N GLU A 42 -2.47 9.86 -28.41
CA GLU A 42 -3.28 10.71 -27.54
C GLU A 42 -4.71 10.23 -27.45
N THR A 43 -5.24 10.12 -26.23
CA THR A 43 -6.65 9.74 -26.00
C THR A 43 -7.57 10.91 -26.26
N VAL A 44 -8.52 10.74 -27.17
CA VAL A 44 -9.45 11.78 -27.64
C VAL A 44 -10.90 11.34 -27.54
N ASP A 45 -11.82 12.31 -27.51
CA ASP A 45 -13.26 12.06 -27.57
C ASP A 45 -13.68 11.47 -28.93
N LEU A 46 -14.70 10.64 -28.93
CA LEU A 46 -15.25 10.05 -30.15
C LEU A 46 -15.79 11.09 -31.16
N ARG A 47 -16.06 12.33 -30.71
CA ARG A 47 -16.52 13.45 -31.54
C ARG A 47 -15.34 14.16 -32.21
N THR A 48 -14.09 13.89 -31.80
CA THR A 48 -12.90 14.51 -32.38
C THR A 48 -12.80 14.18 -33.86
N VAL A 49 -12.63 15.22 -34.69
CA VAL A 49 -12.48 15.11 -36.14
C VAL A 49 -11.00 14.90 -36.46
N VAL A 50 -10.69 13.81 -37.14
CA VAL A 50 -9.36 13.53 -37.69
C VAL A 50 -9.33 14.12 -39.10
N SER A 51 -8.33 14.93 -39.40
CA SER A 51 -8.18 15.65 -40.66
C SER A 51 -6.89 15.36 -41.40
N GLU A 52 -5.96 14.65 -40.78
CA GLU A 52 -4.63 14.33 -41.31
C GLU A 52 -4.38 12.81 -41.25
N ASP A 53 -3.34 12.34 -41.94
CA ASP A 53 -2.88 10.98 -41.86
C ASP A 53 -2.49 10.66 -40.42
N SER A 54 -3.10 9.64 -39.84
CA SER A 54 -2.96 9.37 -38.40
C SER A 54 -3.05 7.89 -38.09
N ASP A 55 -2.39 7.49 -37.01
CA ASP A 55 -2.60 6.21 -36.35
C ASP A 55 -3.83 6.33 -35.44
N LEU A 56 -4.80 5.43 -35.61
CA LEU A 56 -6.05 5.44 -34.85
C LEU A 56 -6.32 4.10 -34.20
N ASN A 57 -6.54 4.11 -32.90
CA ASN A 57 -7.09 2.99 -32.15
C ASN A 57 -8.46 3.35 -31.56
N ILE A 58 -9.46 2.50 -31.76
CA ILE A 58 -10.78 2.70 -31.14
C ILE A 58 -10.78 1.97 -29.79
N LEU A 59 -10.86 2.76 -28.72
CA LEU A 59 -10.82 2.28 -27.35
C LEU A 59 -12.22 1.84 -26.87
N THR A 60 -12.29 0.66 -26.29
CA THR A 60 -13.49 0.06 -25.71
C THR A 60 -13.39 -0.08 -24.20
N PHE A 61 -14.41 -0.62 -23.54
CA PHE A 61 -14.34 -0.92 -22.10
C PHE A 61 -13.26 -1.99 -21.74
N ASN A 62 -12.67 -2.66 -22.71
CA ASN A 62 -11.57 -3.60 -22.46
C ASN A 62 -10.21 -2.91 -22.37
N ASP A 63 -10.11 -1.70 -22.87
CA ASP A 63 -8.90 -0.86 -22.84
C ASP A 63 -8.95 0.06 -21.61
N ASP A 64 -7.81 0.34 -20.98
CA ASP A 64 -7.80 1.09 -19.70
C ASP A 64 -8.28 2.54 -19.87
N GLU A 65 -7.86 3.23 -20.92
CA GLU A 65 -8.34 4.58 -21.24
C GLU A 65 -9.84 4.56 -21.65
N GLY A 66 -10.29 3.49 -22.29
CA GLY A 66 -11.71 3.27 -22.60
C GLY A 66 -12.55 3.10 -21.33
N LYS A 67 -12.05 2.36 -20.32
CA LYS A 67 -12.68 2.27 -18.99
C LYS A 67 -12.75 3.64 -18.30
N LEU A 68 -11.68 4.44 -18.40
CA LEU A 68 -11.66 5.78 -17.81
C LEU A 68 -12.73 6.66 -18.44
N ALA A 69 -12.85 6.73 -19.77
CA ALA A 69 -13.89 7.49 -20.47
C ALA A 69 -15.32 7.03 -20.09
N PHE A 70 -15.51 5.73 -19.95
CA PHE A 70 -16.78 5.13 -19.51
C PHE A 70 -17.14 5.55 -18.08
N ARG A 71 -16.20 5.41 -17.14
CA ARG A 71 -16.37 5.76 -15.73
C ARG A 71 -16.48 7.27 -15.51
N HIS A 72 -15.79 8.07 -16.32
CA HIS A 72 -15.93 9.52 -16.33
C HIS A 72 -17.33 9.93 -16.76
N THR A 73 -17.92 9.28 -17.74
CA THR A 73 -19.33 9.50 -18.09
C THR A 73 -20.28 9.09 -16.95
N ALA A 74 -19.97 8.01 -16.23
CA ALA A 74 -20.75 7.61 -15.05
C ALA A 74 -20.68 8.64 -13.91
N SER A 75 -19.54 9.34 -13.74
CA SER A 75 -19.42 10.43 -12.76
C SER A 75 -20.31 11.65 -13.12
N HIS A 76 -20.46 11.95 -14.41
CA HIS A 76 -21.42 12.98 -14.85
C HIS A 76 -22.88 12.57 -14.65
N VAL A 77 -23.21 11.28 -14.83
CA VAL A 77 -24.54 10.75 -14.48
C VAL A 77 -24.81 10.89 -12.97
N LEU A 78 -23.80 10.65 -12.13
CA LEU A 78 -23.87 10.89 -10.70
C LEU A 78 -24.11 12.40 -10.42
N ALA A 79 -23.31 13.27 -11.02
CA ALA A 79 -23.43 14.72 -10.80
C ALA A 79 -24.81 15.26 -11.20
N GLN A 80 -25.35 14.82 -12.34
CA GLN A 80 -26.70 15.16 -12.77
C GLN A 80 -27.76 14.67 -11.79
N ALA A 81 -27.63 13.42 -11.29
CA ALA A 81 -28.57 12.87 -10.31
C ALA A 81 -28.53 13.63 -8.98
N VAL A 82 -27.33 14.00 -8.52
CA VAL A 82 -27.16 14.84 -7.30
C VAL A 82 -27.80 16.21 -7.49
N LYS A 83 -27.53 16.89 -8.60
CA LYS A 83 -28.11 18.23 -8.87
C LYS A 83 -29.64 18.18 -8.99
N ARG A 84 -30.23 17.08 -9.47
CA ARG A 84 -31.71 16.90 -9.52
C ARG A 84 -32.31 16.73 -8.12
N LEU A 85 -31.64 16.01 -7.22
CA LEU A 85 -32.13 15.75 -5.86
C LEU A 85 -31.72 16.87 -4.88
N TYR A 86 -30.56 17.45 -5.06
CA TYR A 86 -29.96 18.47 -4.23
C TYR A 86 -29.50 19.69 -5.10
N PRO A 87 -30.45 20.55 -5.55
CA PRO A 87 -30.12 21.68 -6.45
C PRO A 87 -29.06 22.63 -5.89
N GLU A 88 -28.99 22.77 -4.56
CA GLU A 88 -28.05 23.65 -3.87
C GLU A 88 -26.62 23.12 -3.82
N ALA A 89 -26.41 21.81 -4.07
CA ALA A 89 -25.08 21.21 -4.08
C ALA A 89 -24.20 21.87 -5.14
N LYS A 90 -22.97 22.30 -4.79
CA LYS A 90 -22.03 22.90 -5.75
C LYS A 90 -21.09 21.82 -6.28
N LEU A 91 -20.81 21.88 -7.56
CA LEU A 91 -19.96 20.92 -8.27
C LEU A 91 -18.48 21.28 -8.10
N ALA A 92 -17.65 20.33 -7.70
CA ALA A 92 -16.21 20.50 -7.70
C ALA A 92 -15.53 19.69 -8.82
N ILE A 93 -15.02 18.49 -8.54
CA ILE A 93 -14.37 17.63 -9.54
C ILE A 93 -14.91 16.21 -9.51
N GLY A 94 -14.93 15.54 -10.67
CA GLY A 94 -15.46 14.19 -10.81
C GLY A 94 -14.65 13.28 -11.73
N PRO A 95 -13.38 12.97 -11.41
CA PRO A 95 -12.55 12.13 -12.26
C PRO A 95 -12.94 10.65 -12.22
N ALA A 96 -12.61 9.95 -13.29
CA ALA A 96 -12.51 8.51 -13.27
C ALA A 96 -11.20 8.08 -12.58
N ILE A 97 -11.25 6.92 -11.95
CA ILE A 97 -10.10 6.24 -11.37
C ILE A 97 -10.05 4.79 -11.89
N ALA A 98 -8.92 4.10 -11.71
CA ALA A 98 -8.68 2.77 -12.28
C ALA A 98 -9.83 1.79 -12.05
N GLU A 99 -10.47 1.80 -10.87
CA GLU A 99 -11.52 0.84 -10.51
C GLU A 99 -12.92 1.45 -10.29
N GLY A 100 -13.09 2.73 -10.66
CA GLY A 100 -14.36 3.40 -10.46
C GLY A 100 -14.32 4.88 -10.85
N PHE A 101 -15.06 5.66 -10.12
CA PHE A 101 -15.10 7.11 -10.24
C PHE A 101 -15.46 7.72 -8.89
N TYR A 102 -15.22 9.02 -8.72
CA TYR A 102 -15.83 9.79 -7.65
C TYR A 102 -16.28 11.14 -8.16
N TYR A 103 -17.06 11.83 -7.34
CA TYR A 103 -17.37 13.23 -7.57
C TYR A 103 -17.44 13.96 -6.22
N ASP A 104 -16.84 15.16 -6.18
CA ASP A 104 -16.80 16.03 -5.01
C ASP A 104 -17.87 17.11 -5.10
N PHE A 105 -18.65 17.23 -4.05
CA PHE A 105 -19.74 18.21 -3.95
C PHE A 105 -19.58 19.05 -2.67
N ASP A 106 -19.83 20.34 -2.78
CA ASP A 106 -20.05 21.17 -1.61
C ASP A 106 -21.53 21.01 -1.17
N MET A 107 -21.76 20.09 -0.24
CA MET A 107 -23.05 19.74 0.32
C MET A 107 -22.88 19.04 1.68
N ALA A 108 -23.98 18.85 2.39
CA ALA A 108 -23.98 18.11 3.66
C ALA A 108 -23.56 16.64 3.47
N PRO A 109 -22.92 16.01 4.50
CA PRO A 109 -22.61 14.59 4.48
C PRO A 109 -23.84 13.73 4.20
N LEU A 110 -23.67 12.64 3.46
CA LEU A 110 -24.73 11.76 3.00
C LEU A 110 -24.78 10.46 3.81
N THR A 111 -26.01 9.98 4.04
CA THR A 111 -26.30 8.66 4.61
C THR A 111 -26.33 7.58 3.53
N ARG A 112 -26.42 6.32 3.93
CA ARG A 112 -26.62 5.21 2.98
C ARG A 112 -27.93 5.32 2.20
N GLU A 113 -28.98 5.80 2.85
CA GLU A 113 -30.32 5.99 2.27
C GLU A 113 -30.28 7.07 1.18
N ASP A 114 -29.51 8.15 1.39
CA ASP A 114 -29.29 9.18 0.38
C ASP A 114 -28.55 8.62 -0.86
N LEU A 115 -27.52 7.80 -0.66
CA LEU A 115 -26.82 7.14 -1.77
C LEU A 115 -27.77 6.23 -2.57
N ASP A 116 -28.64 5.49 -1.90
CA ASP A 116 -29.64 4.64 -2.56
C ASP A 116 -30.70 5.47 -3.34
N ALA A 117 -31.05 6.68 -2.86
CA ALA A 117 -31.89 7.62 -3.57
C ALA A 117 -31.21 8.18 -4.82
N ILE A 118 -29.92 8.56 -4.69
CA ILE A 118 -29.10 9.03 -5.83
C ILE A 118 -28.96 7.93 -6.88
N GLU A 119 -28.71 6.66 -6.50
CA GLU A 119 -28.66 5.53 -7.45
C GLU A 119 -29.97 5.35 -8.22
N LYS A 120 -31.10 5.55 -7.57
CA LYS A 120 -32.42 5.49 -8.24
C LYS A 120 -32.54 6.61 -9.28
N GLU A 121 -32.10 7.80 -8.97
CA GLU A 121 -32.12 8.93 -9.90
C GLU A 121 -31.12 8.73 -11.06
N MET A 122 -29.92 8.23 -10.79
CA MET A 122 -28.97 7.83 -11.84
C MET A 122 -29.59 6.84 -12.85
N LYS A 123 -30.35 5.85 -12.35
CA LYS A 123 -31.08 4.89 -13.21
C LYS A 123 -32.12 5.58 -14.10
N LYS A 124 -32.77 6.66 -13.62
CA LYS A 124 -33.71 7.45 -14.44
C LYS A 124 -32.96 8.21 -15.52
N VAL A 125 -31.86 8.91 -15.19
CA VAL A 125 -31.00 9.62 -16.14
C VAL A 125 -30.55 8.67 -17.26
N ILE A 126 -30.05 7.47 -16.93
CA ILE A 126 -29.61 6.49 -17.90
C ILE A 126 -30.78 6.00 -18.78
N LYS A 127 -31.96 5.81 -18.21
CA LYS A 127 -33.16 5.41 -18.95
C LYS A 127 -33.66 6.50 -19.90
N GLU A 128 -33.60 7.75 -19.48
CA GLU A 128 -33.92 8.91 -20.31
C GLU A 128 -32.92 9.07 -21.47
N ASN A 129 -31.69 8.66 -21.27
CA ASN A 129 -30.61 8.69 -22.25
C ASN A 129 -30.48 10.06 -22.94
N PRO A 130 -30.25 11.15 -22.16
CA PRO A 130 -30.10 12.45 -22.76
C PRO A 130 -28.90 12.52 -23.71
N PRO A 131 -28.97 13.33 -24.76
CA PRO A 131 -27.84 13.55 -25.65
C PRO A 131 -26.67 14.16 -24.86
N ILE A 132 -25.45 13.75 -25.20
CA ILE A 132 -24.22 14.32 -24.66
C ILE A 132 -23.58 15.17 -25.76
N GLU A 133 -23.52 16.48 -25.54
CA GLU A 133 -22.96 17.45 -26.46
C GLU A 133 -21.70 18.07 -25.86
N ARG A 134 -20.61 18.14 -26.64
CA ARG A 134 -19.39 18.87 -26.29
C ARG A 134 -19.37 20.20 -27.01
N TYR A 135 -19.07 21.29 -26.29
CA TYR A 135 -18.84 22.60 -26.86
C TYR A 135 -17.76 23.37 -26.08
N GLU A 136 -17.26 24.41 -26.65
CA GLU A 136 -16.19 25.25 -26.10
C GLU A 136 -16.69 26.67 -25.95
N LEU A 137 -16.21 27.35 -24.90
CA LEU A 137 -16.48 28.76 -24.66
C LEU A 137 -15.17 29.52 -24.45
N PRO A 138 -15.09 30.77 -24.91
CA PRO A 138 -14.02 31.71 -24.51
C PRO A 138 -14.00 31.84 -22.97
N ARG A 139 -12.82 32.06 -22.40
CA ARG A 139 -12.61 32.10 -20.94
C ARG A 139 -13.59 33.02 -20.21
N GLU A 140 -13.78 34.27 -20.71
CA GLU A 140 -14.68 35.21 -20.07
C GLU A 140 -16.15 34.73 -20.06
N GLU A 141 -16.58 34.14 -21.20
CA GLU A 141 -17.93 33.58 -21.33
C GLU A 141 -18.08 32.34 -20.43
N ALA A 142 -17.06 31.51 -20.36
CA ALA A 142 -17.05 30.31 -19.49
C ALA A 142 -17.16 30.68 -18.00
N ILE A 143 -16.40 31.70 -17.56
CA ILE A 143 -16.49 32.24 -16.20
C ILE A 143 -17.86 32.84 -15.93
N ALA A 144 -18.38 33.64 -16.84
CA ALA A 144 -19.72 34.24 -16.69
C ALA A 144 -20.81 33.16 -16.60
N PHE A 145 -20.72 32.13 -17.45
CA PHE A 145 -21.65 31.02 -17.46
C PHE A 145 -21.62 30.21 -16.13
N MET A 146 -20.42 29.91 -15.57
CA MET A 146 -20.31 29.22 -14.31
C MET A 146 -20.73 30.08 -13.11
N LYS A 147 -20.54 31.39 -13.16
CA LYS A 147 -21.09 32.33 -12.16
C LYS A 147 -22.61 32.39 -12.20
N GLU A 148 -23.22 32.41 -13.39
CA GLU A 148 -24.69 32.32 -13.53
C GLU A 148 -25.25 31.01 -12.97
N LYS A 149 -24.53 29.92 -13.16
CA LYS A 149 -24.87 28.59 -12.58
C LYS A 149 -24.56 28.47 -11.09
N GLU A 150 -23.97 29.50 -10.47
CA GLU A 150 -23.54 29.49 -9.07
C GLU A 150 -22.59 28.35 -8.72
N GLU A 151 -21.63 28.01 -9.62
CA GLU A 151 -20.65 26.92 -9.44
C GLU A 151 -19.25 27.52 -9.16
N PRO A 152 -18.95 27.93 -7.91
CA PRO A 152 -17.74 28.68 -7.57
C PRO A 152 -16.47 27.89 -7.80
N TYR A 153 -16.46 26.58 -7.54
CA TYR A 153 -15.29 25.72 -7.74
C TYR A 153 -14.95 25.58 -9.25
N LYS A 154 -15.97 25.61 -10.13
CA LYS A 154 -15.74 25.60 -11.56
C LYS A 154 -15.16 26.92 -12.07
N VAL A 155 -15.57 28.03 -11.46
CA VAL A 155 -14.96 29.34 -11.74
C VAL A 155 -13.48 29.33 -11.39
N GLU A 156 -13.14 28.89 -10.15
CA GLU A 156 -11.76 28.78 -9.69
C GLU A 156 -10.91 27.85 -10.59
N LEU A 157 -11.47 26.72 -11.03
CA LEU A 157 -10.77 25.83 -11.96
C LEU A 157 -10.47 26.49 -13.31
N ILE A 158 -11.41 27.29 -13.86
CA ILE A 158 -11.20 28.02 -15.12
C ILE A 158 -10.13 29.08 -14.94
N GLU A 159 -10.14 29.83 -13.83
CA GLU A 159 -9.17 30.86 -13.52
C GLU A 159 -7.73 30.34 -13.43
N ASP A 160 -7.56 29.09 -12.97
CA ASP A 160 -6.25 28.44 -12.84
C ASP A 160 -5.71 27.79 -14.12
N LEU A 161 -6.54 27.65 -15.15
CA LEU A 161 -6.07 27.09 -16.43
C LEU A 161 -5.06 28.03 -17.11
N PRO A 162 -4.06 27.53 -17.87
CA PRO A 162 -3.19 28.34 -18.71
C PRO A 162 -3.99 29.25 -19.67
N GLU A 163 -3.44 30.41 -20.05
CA GLU A 163 -4.15 31.39 -20.88
C GLU A 163 -4.61 30.82 -22.22
N ASP A 164 -3.83 29.90 -22.79
CA ASP A 164 -4.06 29.25 -24.07
C ASP A 164 -4.89 27.97 -23.98
N ALA A 165 -5.33 27.57 -22.76
CA ALA A 165 -6.09 26.36 -22.57
C ALA A 165 -7.48 26.44 -23.22
N THR A 166 -7.86 25.37 -23.92
CA THR A 166 -9.22 25.13 -24.42
C THR A 166 -10.18 24.84 -23.27
N ILE A 167 -11.22 25.67 -23.12
CA ILE A 167 -12.23 25.50 -22.09
C ILE A 167 -13.45 24.83 -22.68
N SER A 168 -13.65 23.56 -22.34
CA SER A 168 -14.74 22.74 -22.86
C SER A 168 -15.77 22.37 -21.82
N PHE A 169 -16.99 22.17 -22.29
CA PHE A 169 -18.16 21.79 -21.53
C PHE A 169 -18.81 20.57 -22.14
N TYR A 170 -19.39 19.74 -21.28
CA TYR A 170 -20.25 18.64 -21.69
C TYR A 170 -21.65 18.89 -21.16
N LYS A 171 -22.60 19.00 -22.09
CA LYS A 171 -24.02 19.14 -21.79
C LYS A 171 -24.70 17.78 -21.94
N GLN A 172 -25.38 17.34 -20.89
CA GLN A 172 -26.11 16.08 -20.80
C GLN A 172 -27.57 16.38 -20.44
N GLY A 173 -28.38 16.66 -21.47
CA GLY A 173 -29.77 17.11 -21.29
C GLY A 173 -29.88 18.45 -20.55
N ASP A 174 -30.42 18.43 -19.35
CA ASP A 174 -30.56 19.60 -18.45
C ASP A 174 -29.30 19.91 -17.60
N PHE A 175 -28.34 19.01 -17.61
CA PHE A 175 -27.09 19.11 -16.86
C PHE A 175 -25.94 19.58 -17.76
N THR A 176 -25.08 20.45 -17.25
CA THR A 176 -23.86 20.89 -17.94
C THR A 176 -22.70 20.98 -16.94
N ASP A 177 -21.55 20.45 -17.32
CA ASP A 177 -20.34 20.51 -16.51
C ASP A 177 -19.11 21.00 -17.29
N LEU A 178 -18.22 21.72 -16.61
CA LEU A 178 -16.87 22.04 -17.09
C LEU A 178 -16.04 20.76 -17.08
N CYS A 179 -15.56 20.35 -18.25
CA CYS A 179 -14.83 19.10 -18.35
C CYS A 179 -13.99 19.01 -19.64
N ALA A 180 -12.78 18.45 -19.54
CA ALA A 180 -11.92 18.18 -20.68
C ALA A 180 -12.32 16.90 -21.45
N GLY A 181 -13.05 15.98 -20.83
CA GLY A 181 -13.40 14.70 -21.41
C GLY A 181 -12.26 13.68 -21.34
N PRO A 182 -12.27 12.60 -22.17
CA PRO A 182 -13.37 12.25 -23.09
C PRO A 182 -14.59 11.64 -22.37
N HIS A 183 -15.72 11.64 -23.07
CA HIS A 183 -16.98 11.02 -22.65
C HIS A 183 -17.58 10.12 -23.73
N LEU A 184 -18.42 9.18 -23.29
CA LEU A 184 -19.24 8.40 -24.20
C LEU A 184 -20.15 9.29 -25.05
N ILE A 185 -20.62 8.78 -26.17
CA ILE A 185 -21.66 9.44 -26.99
C ILE A 185 -23.01 9.41 -26.30
N SER A 186 -23.24 8.43 -25.44
CA SER A 186 -24.52 8.15 -24.79
C SER A 186 -24.29 7.49 -23.43
N VAL A 187 -25.16 7.74 -22.48
CA VAL A 187 -25.12 7.11 -21.14
C VAL A 187 -25.71 5.69 -21.14
N LYS A 188 -26.37 5.27 -22.22
CA LYS A 188 -27.03 3.96 -22.34
C LYS A 188 -26.14 2.75 -22.14
N PRO A 189 -24.84 2.77 -22.48
CA PRO A 189 -23.92 1.66 -22.19
C PRO A 189 -23.68 1.42 -20.69
N ILE A 190 -23.95 2.38 -19.82
CA ILE A 190 -23.77 2.28 -18.37
C ILE A 190 -24.91 1.45 -17.77
N LYS A 191 -24.81 0.11 -17.90
CA LYS A 191 -25.89 -0.81 -17.50
C LYS A 191 -25.81 -1.25 -16.04
N ALA A 192 -24.63 -1.25 -15.47
CA ALA A 192 -24.38 -1.74 -14.13
C ALA A 192 -23.46 -0.76 -13.38
N PHE A 193 -23.94 -0.22 -12.29
CA PHE A 193 -23.16 0.68 -11.43
C PHE A 193 -23.61 0.56 -9.97
N LYS A 194 -22.75 0.98 -9.06
CA LYS A 194 -23.03 1.05 -7.62
C LYS A 194 -22.28 2.23 -7.00
N LEU A 195 -22.96 2.99 -6.13
CA LEU A 195 -22.31 3.94 -5.25
C LEU A 195 -21.79 3.18 -4.04
N THR A 196 -20.49 3.24 -3.82
CA THR A 196 -19.79 2.37 -2.85
C THR A 196 -19.60 3.01 -1.50
N ALA A 197 -19.35 4.33 -1.46
CA ALA A 197 -19.10 5.07 -0.24
C ALA A 197 -19.35 6.57 -0.40
N SER A 198 -19.50 7.27 0.74
CA SER A 198 -19.39 8.73 0.85
C SER A 198 -18.41 9.07 1.96
N SER A 199 -17.55 10.07 1.77
CA SER A 199 -16.59 10.55 2.77
C SER A 199 -16.36 12.05 2.63
N GLY A 200 -15.79 12.68 3.67
CA GLY A 200 -15.22 14.02 3.55
C GLY A 200 -13.93 14.01 2.73
N ALA A 201 -13.70 15.06 1.94
CA ALA A 201 -12.45 15.30 1.24
C ALA A 201 -12.19 16.82 1.21
N TYR A 202 -10.98 17.24 1.58
CA TYR A 202 -10.62 18.66 1.49
C TYR A 202 -10.44 19.10 0.03
N TRP A 203 -10.97 20.28 -0.29
CA TRP A 203 -10.77 20.87 -1.61
C TRP A 203 -9.27 20.95 -1.94
N ARG A 204 -8.89 20.40 -3.10
CA ARG A 204 -7.47 20.29 -3.54
C ARG A 204 -6.55 19.56 -2.58
N GLY A 205 -7.09 18.69 -1.72
CA GLY A 205 -6.29 17.92 -0.76
C GLY A 205 -5.66 18.73 0.37
N ASN A 206 -5.97 20.02 0.49
CA ASN A 206 -5.41 20.90 1.51
C ASN A 206 -6.38 21.02 2.70
N GLU A 207 -5.93 20.62 3.88
CA GLU A 207 -6.73 20.62 5.13
C GLU A 207 -7.18 22.02 5.57
N ASN A 208 -6.56 23.09 5.07
CA ASN A 208 -6.98 24.48 5.31
C ASN A 208 -8.16 24.89 4.44
N ASN A 209 -8.48 24.13 3.39
CA ASN A 209 -9.61 24.39 2.51
C ASN A 209 -10.89 23.74 3.04
N LYS A 210 -12.02 24.11 2.43
CA LYS A 210 -13.32 23.57 2.80
C LYS A 210 -13.38 22.05 2.59
N MET A 211 -13.95 21.34 3.55
CA MET A 211 -14.25 19.93 3.43
C MET A 211 -15.51 19.74 2.58
N LEU A 212 -15.36 19.00 1.48
CA LEU A 212 -16.41 18.62 0.54
C LEU A 212 -16.92 17.21 0.82
N THR A 213 -18.10 16.89 0.30
CA THR A 213 -18.64 15.54 0.33
C THR A 213 -18.26 14.81 -0.95
N ARG A 214 -17.41 13.80 -0.85
CA ARG A 214 -16.98 12.92 -1.94
C ARG A 214 -17.86 11.68 -2.01
N ILE A 215 -18.42 11.39 -3.19
CA ILE A 215 -19.21 10.18 -3.44
C ILE A 215 -18.41 9.28 -4.39
N TYR A 216 -18.15 8.05 -3.96
CA TYR A 216 -17.47 7.03 -4.76
C TYR A 216 -18.48 6.11 -5.44
N GLY A 217 -18.17 5.73 -6.66
CA GLY A 217 -18.93 4.75 -7.42
C GLY A 217 -18.06 3.89 -8.33
N THR A 218 -18.65 2.81 -8.81
CA THR A 218 -18.05 1.98 -9.84
C THR A 218 -19.08 1.66 -10.91
N ALA A 219 -18.66 1.47 -12.17
CA ALA A 219 -19.55 1.21 -13.29
C ALA A 219 -18.95 0.21 -14.28
N TYR A 220 -19.80 -0.64 -14.83
CA TYR A 220 -19.48 -1.72 -15.74
C TYR A 220 -20.50 -1.83 -16.87
N THR A 221 -20.10 -2.46 -17.97
CA THR A 221 -21.00 -2.77 -19.10
C THR A 221 -21.91 -3.95 -18.80
N LYS A 222 -21.54 -4.84 -17.87
CA LYS A 222 -22.29 -6.05 -17.50
C LYS A 222 -22.53 -6.10 -15.99
N LYS A 223 -23.70 -6.66 -15.62
CA LYS A 223 -24.08 -6.84 -14.20
C LYS A 223 -23.19 -7.86 -13.49
N ALA A 224 -22.77 -8.93 -14.19
CA ALA A 224 -21.89 -9.95 -13.61
C ALA A 224 -20.56 -9.38 -13.16
N ASP A 225 -19.92 -8.50 -13.98
CA ASP A 225 -18.65 -7.88 -13.66
C ASP A 225 -18.78 -6.94 -12.43
N LEU A 226 -19.92 -6.23 -12.32
CA LEU A 226 -20.23 -5.43 -11.14
C LEU A 226 -20.42 -6.31 -9.89
N GLU A 227 -21.15 -7.42 -9.99
CA GLU A 227 -21.38 -8.34 -8.86
C GLU A 227 -20.07 -8.96 -8.37
N GLU A 228 -19.19 -9.36 -9.29
CA GLU A 228 -17.85 -9.84 -8.98
C GLU A 228 -17.03 -8.77 -8.23
N ARG A 229 -17.04 -7.53 -8.74
CA ARG A 229 -16.36 -6.42 -8.09
C ARG A 229 -16.90 -6.12 -6.70
N LEU A 230 -18.22 -6.13 -6.52
CA LEU A 230 -18.83 -5.90 -5.21
C LEU A 230 -18.48 -7.00 -4.21
N LYS A 231 -18.46 -8.26 -4.65
CA LYS A 231 -18.00 -9.38 -3.83
C LYS A 231 -16.54 -9.20 -3.42
N TYR A 232 -15.67 -8.84 -4.36
CA TYR A 232 -14.27 -8.53 -4.09
C TYR A 232 -14.12 -7.38 -3.06
N LEU A 233 -14.90 -6.30 -3.17
CA LEU A 233 -14.87 -5.20 -2.21
C LEU A 233 -15.38 -5.61 -0.82
N GLU A 234 -16.33 -6.54 -0.72
CA GLU A 234 -16.76 -7.11 0.56
C GLU A 234 -15.65 -7.98 1.18
N GLU A 235 -14.99 -8.81 0.39
CA GLU A 235 -13.86 -9.63 0.83
C GLU A 235 -12.71 -8.75 1.34
N ILE A 236 -12.39 -7.65 0.64
CA ILE A 236 -11.40 -6.65 1.09
C ILE A 236 -11.76 -6.11 2.47
N LYS A 237 -13.00 -5.65 2.66
CA LYS A 237 -13.46 -5.12 3.95
C LYS A 237 -13.35 -6.14 5.07
N LEU A 238 -13.55 -7.43 4.76
CA LEU A 238 -13.39 -8.51 5.73
C LEU A 238 -11.93 -8.76 6.12
N ARG A 239 -10.98 -8.38 5.26
CA ARG A 239 -9.53 -8.56 5.48
C ARG A 239 -8.82 -7.29 5.97
N ASP A 240 -9.47 -6.13 5.91
CA ASP A 240 -8.88 -4.85 6.29
C ASP A 240 -8.24 -4.90 7.68
N HIS A 241 -6.94 -4.55 7.76
CA HIS A 241 -6.17 -4.66 9.01
C HIS A 241 -6.69 -3.73 10.12
N ASN A 242 -7.29 -2.59 9.78
CA ASN A 242 -7.86 -1.68 10.78
C ASN A 242 -9.08 -2.29 11.46
N ARG A 243 -9.90 -2.99 10.68
CA ARG A 243 -11.07 -3.69 11.19
C ARG A 243 -10.66 -4.90 12.01
N LEU A 244 -9.91 -5.82 11.41
CA LEU A 244 -9.48 -7.04 12.07
C LEU A 244 -8.60 -6.77 13.28
N GLY A 245 -7.71 -5.78 13.19
CA GLY A 245 -6.85 -5.38 14.29
C GLY A 245 -7.62 -4.95 15.52
N ARG A 246 -8.72 -4.20 15.34
CA ARG A 246 -9.63 -3.81 16.44
C ARG A 246 -10.45 -4.98 16.96
N GLU A 247 -11.09 -5.76 16.06
CA GLU A 247 -11.91 -6.92 16.43
C GLU A 247 -11.11 -8.00 17.19
N MET A 248 -9.83 -8.18 16.84
CA MET A 248 -8.92 -9.13 17.48
C MET A 248 -8.10 -8.55 18.64
N GLU A 249 -8.31 -7.27 18.96
CA GLU A 249 -7.56 -6.56 20.01
C GLU A 249 -6.03 -6.57 19.78
N LEU A 250 -5.60 -6.33 18.52
CA LEU A 250 -4.18 -6.27 18.17
C LEU A 250 -3.61 -4.88 18.38
N PHE A 251 -4.35 -3.85 17.97
CA PHE A 251 -3.95 -2.44 18.15
C PHE A 251 -5.17 -1.53 18.19
N THR A 252 -4.93 -0.30 18.64
CA THR A 252 -5.93 0.79 18.62
C THR A 252 -5.26 2.13 18.42
N THR A 253 -6.06 3.15 18.09
CA THR A 253 -5.66 4.55 18.02
C THR A 253 -6.51 5.36 18.99
N VAL A 254 -5.93 6.36 19.64
CA VAL A 254 -6.60 7.21 20.63
C VAL A 254 -6.30 8.67 20.32
N ASP A 255 -7.32 9.50 20.17
CA ASP A 255 -7.19 10.89 19.72
C ASP A 255 -6.27 11.72 20.61
N VAL A 256 -6.31 11.53 21.93
CA VAL A 256 -5.44 12.25 22.88
C VAL A 256 -3.96 11.91 22.75
N ILE A 257 -3.64 10.74 22.13
CA ILE A 257 -2.26 10.35 21.84
C ILE A 257 -1.81 10.95 20.50
N GLY A 258 -2.72 11.03 19.54
CA GLY A 258 -2.51 11.63 18.22
C GLY A 258 -2.58 10.64 17.07
N GLN A 259 -2.80 11.18 15.90
CA GLN A 259 -2.84 10.40 14.65
C GLN A 259 -1.44 9.87 14.29
N GLY A 260 -1.40 8.68 13.70
CA GLY A 260 -0.15 8.03 13.31
C GLY A 260 0.69 7.48 14.47
N LEU A 261 0.11 7.42 15.69
CA LEU A 261 0.74 6.87 16.90
C LEU A 261 -0.12 5.71 17.46
N PRO A 262 -0.16 4.55 16.78
CA PRO A 262 -0.96 3.42 17.20
C PRO A 262 -0.43 2.80 18.49
N LEU A 263 -1.35 2.33 19.34
CA LEU A 263 -1.04 1.50 20.50
C LEU A 263 -1.13 0.03 20.10
N LEU A 264 -0.04 -0.70 20.17
CA LEU A 264 -0.07 -2.15 20.10
C LEU A 264 -0.62 -2.70 21.42
N LEU A 265 -1.75 -3.39 21.35
CA LEU A 265 -2.36 -4.07 22.49
C LEU A 265 -1.60 -5.37 22.80
N PRO A 266 -1.82 -6.04 23.93
CA PRO A 266 -1.02 -7.20 24.34
C PRO A 266 -0.85 -8.29 23.28
N LYS A 267 -1.90 -8.59 22.51
CA LYS A 267 -1.85 -9.60 21.44
C LYS A 267 -0.99 -9.14 20.26
N GLY A 268 -1.17 -7.90 19.81
CA GLY A 268 -0.38 -7.32 18.72
C GLY A 268 1.09 -7.12 19.11
N ALA A 269 1.34 -6.61 20.32
CA ALA A 269 2.68 -6.48 20.87
C ALA A 269 3.39 -7.84 20.94
N LYS A 270 2.66 -8.93 21.26
CA LYS A 270 3.23 -10.27 21.29
C LYS A 270 3.64 -10.76 19.91
N ILE A 271 2.83 -10.51 18.87
CA ILE A 271 3.19 -10.86 17.48
C ILE A 271 4.46 -10.10 17.07
N VAL A 272 4.50 -8.78 17.27
CA VAL A 272 5.67 -7.96 16.93
C VAL A 272 6.91 -8.43 17.70
N GLN A 273 6.78 -8.73 19.00
CA GLN A 273 7.90 -9.26 19.79
C GLN A 273 8.41 -10.61 19.23
N THR A 274 7.52 -11.48 18.76
CA THR A 274 7.90 -12.77 18.15
C THR A 274 8.68 -12.53 16.86
N LEU A 275 8.22 -11.60 15.99
CA LEU A 275 8.91 -11.22 14.77
C LEU A 275 10.29 -10.60 15.06
N GLN A 276 10.36 -9.68 16.02
CA GLN A 276 11.63 -9.03 16.42
C GLN A 276 12.67 -10.04 16.89
N ARG A 277 12.29 -10.93 17.80
CA ARG A 277 13.20 -11.97 18.30
C ARG A 277 13.69 -12.87 17.20
N TRP A 278 12.80 -13.32 16.34
CA TRP A 278 13.17 -14.17 15.21
C TRP A 278 14.18 -13.48 14.28
N ILE A 279 13.91 -12.23 13.89
CA ILE A 279 14.82 -11.49 13.00
C ILE A 279 16.16 -11.20 13.69
N GLU A 280 16.14 -10.86 14.96
CA GLU A 280 17.36 -10.61 15.73
C GLU A 280 18.22 -11.88 15.82
N ASP A 281 17.61 -13.02 16.16
CA ASP A 281 18.31 -14.30 16.23
C ASP A 281 18.86 -14.73 14.87
N LEU A 282 18.09 -14.51 13.78
CA LEU A 282 18.48 -14.81 12.42
C LEU A 282 19.69 -13.99 11.98
N GLU A 283 19.65 -12.66 12.17
CA GLU A 283 20.72 -11.75 11.79
C GLU A 283 22.01 -12.04 12.57
N ASP A 284 21.91 -12.21 13.88
CA ASP A 284 23.06 -12.39 14.76
C ASP A 284 23.73 -13.77 14.58
N ASN A 285 22.92 -14.84 14.47
CA ASN A 285 23.45 -16.21 14.51
C ASN A 285 23.71 -16.83 13.13
N GLU A 286 22.97 -16.42 12.09
CA GLU A 286 23.03 -17.08 10.78
C GLU A 286 23.62 -16.19 9.70
N TRP A 287 23.38 -14.85 9.77
CA TRP A 287 23.85 -13.90 8.73
C TRP A 287 25.08 -13.09 9.12
N GLY A 288 25.59 -13.26 10.36
CA GLY A 288 26.84 -12.67 10.83
C GLY A 288 26.79 -11.16 11.00
N TYR A 289 25.64 -10.62 11.40
CA TYR A 289 25.51 -9.22 11.78
C TYR A 289 25.94 -8.99 13.23
N VAL A 290 26.43 -7.79 13.50
CA VAL A 290 26.73 -7.31 14.87
C VAL A 290 25.70 -6.27 15.26
N ARG A 291 25.12 -6.41 16.45
CA ARG A 291 24.04 -5.57 16.90
C ARG A 291 24.51 -4.28 17.50
N THR A 292 23.87 -3.18 17.13
CA THR A 292 24.05 -1.87 17.76
C THR A 292 22.78 -1.43 18.51
N LYS A 293 22.92 -0.44 19.38
CA LYS A 293 21.80 0.26 20.01
C LYS A 293 22.18 1.74 20.10
N THR A 294 21.48 2.57 19.35
CA THR A 294 21.80 3.98 19.18
C THR A 294 20.70 4.89 19.73
N PRO A 295 20.99 6.17 20.03
CA PRO A 295 20.00 7.11 20.57
C PRO A 295 18.84 7.39 19.59
N LEU A 296 17.69 7.78 20.15
CA LEU A 296 16.48 8.12 19.38
C LEU A 296 16.49 9.55 18.81
N MET A 297 17.45 10.38 19.25
CA MET A 297 17.58 11.76 18.81
C MET A 297 19.06 12.16 18.74
N ALA A 298 19.33 13.17 17.94
CA ALA A 298 20.65 13.79 17.85
C ALA A 298 20.53 15.28 17.58
N LYS A 299 21.67 15.99 17.68
CA LYS A 299 21.79 17.38 17.23
C LYS A 299 21.55 17.48 15.72
N SER A 300 21.01 18.59 15.29
CA SER A 300 20.81 18.92 13.87
C SER A 300 22.08 18.76 13.03
N ASP A 301 23.27 18.99 13.64
CA ASP A 301 24.57 18.84 12.99
C ASP A 301 24.79 17.45 12.39
N LEU A 302 24.33 16.38 13.07
CA LEU A 302 24.40 15.01 12.53
C LEU A 302 23.66 14.88 11.20
N TYR A 303 22.49 15.50 11.14
CA TYR A 303 21.63 15.45 9.95
C TYR A 303 22.09 16.41 8.84
N LYS A 304 22.79 17.48 9.18
CA LYS A 304 23.49 18.37 8.24
C LYS A 304 24.65 17.61 7.57
N ILE A 305 25.48 16.89 8.34
CA ILE A 305 26.56 16.05 7.78
C ILE A 305 26.01 15.00 6.82
N SER A 306 24.89 14.37 7.14
CA SER A 306 24.29 13.34 6.29
C SER A 306 23.45 13.87 5.12
N GLY A 307 23.26 15.20 5.00
CA GLY A 307 22.42 15.84 3.96
C GLY A 307 20.92 15.74 4.23
N HIS A 308 20.48 15.03 5.25
CA HIS A 308 19.05 14.88 5.54
C HIS A 308 18.40 16.18 6.01
N TRP A 309 19.17 17.09 6.63
CA TRP A 309 18.64 18.38 7.05
C TRP A 309 18.20 19.25 5.89
N ASP A 310 18.92 19.19 4.78
CA ASP A 310 18.63 19.98 3.58
C ASP A 310 17.56 19.36 2.70
N HIS A 311 17.47 18.02 2.66
CA HIS A 311 16.59 17.30 1.74
C HIS A 311 15.33 16.68 2.38
N TYR A 312 15.27 16.60 3.72
CA TYR A 312 14.20 15.86 4.43
C TYR A 312 13.73 16.52 5.72
N LYS A 313 14.07 17.79 5.99
CA LYS A 313 13.75 18.49 7.24
C LYS A 313 12.25 18.50 7.55
N ASP A 314 11.41 18.73 6.57
CA ASP A 314 9.94 18.78 6.74
C ASP A 314 9.36 17.43 7.23
N GLY A 315 10.00 16.32 6.88
CA GLY A 315 9.65 14.98 7.35
C GLY A 315 10.23 14.64 8.75
N MET A 316 10.88 15.59 9.45
CA MET A 316 11.51 15.35 10.76
C MET A 316 10.75 16.05 11.89
N PHE A 317 10.74 15.44 13.07
CA PHE A 317 10.35 16.10 14.32
C PHE A 317 11.54 16.85 14.87
N VAL A 318 11.54 18.16 14.74
CA VAL A 318 12.59 19.07 15.22
C VAL A 318 12.21 19.62 16.59
N LEU A 319 13.17 19.63 17.52
CA LEU A 319 13.05 20.11 18.89
C LEU A 319 13.96 21.31 19.09
N GLY A 320 13.38 22.49 19.25
CA GLY A 320 14.07 23.76 19.35
C GLY A 320 13.94 24.61 18.10
N ASP A 321 14.47 25.82 18.16
CA ASP A 321 14.42 26.83 17.11
C ASP A 321 15.86 27.19 16.68
N GLU A 322 16.20 27.03 15.39
CA GLU A 322 17.53 27.32 14.86
C GLU A 322 17.96 28.79 15.03
N GLU A 323 17.00 29.71 15.08
CA GLU A 323 17.29 31.14 15.21
C GLU A 323 17.54 31.58 16.67
N ASN A 324 16.89 30.87 17.61
CA ASN A 324 16.85 31.31 19.02
C ASN A 324 17.56 30.38 20.00
N ASP A 325 17.76 29.10 19.63
CA ASP A 325 18.33 28.10 20.52
C ASP A 325 19.82 27.82 20.24
N LYS A 326 20.60 27.60 21.31
CA LYS A 326 22.00 27.20 21.16
C LYS A 326 22.20 25.78 20.65
N GLU A 327 21.19 24.95 20.80
CA GLU A 327 21.22 23.55 20.42
C GLU A 327 19.83 23.13 19.91
N VAL A 328 19.78 22.64 18.68
CA VAL A 328 18.59 22.09 18.07
C VAL A 328 18.77 20.60 17.93
N LEU A 329 17.79 19.84 18.41
CA LEU A 329 17.75 18.39 18.33
C LEU A 329 16.67 17.95 17.33
N ALA A 330 16.77 16.73 16.82
CA ALA A 330 15.68 16.10 16.09
C ALA A 330 15.54 14.62 16.43
N LEU A 331 14.29 14.13 16.42
CA LEU A 331 14.05 12.70 16.48
C LEU A 331 14.54 12.06 15.18
N ARG A 332 15.14 10.88 15.29
CA ARG A 332 15.77 10.21 14.14
C ARG A 332 14.76 9.66 13.14
N PRO A 333 14.79 10.06 11.86
CA PRO A 333 14.01 9.43 10.80
C PRO A 333 14.69 8.19 10.19
N MET A 334 15.98 7.95 10.51
CA MET A 334 16.80 6.81 10.08
C MET A 334 17.94 6.57 11.10
N THR A 335 18.59 5.42 11.03
CA THR A 335 19.66 5.00 11.97
C THR A 335 21.06 5.16 11.40
N CYS A 336 21.20 5.19 10.07
CA CYS A 336 22.51 5.18 9.39
C CYS A 336 23.55 6.15 9.97
N PRO A 337 23.28 7.45 10.22
CA PRO A 337 24.29 8.38 10.71
C PRO A 337 24.90 7.97 12.06
N PHE A 338 24.08 7.33 12.92
CA PHE A 338 24.55 6.86 14.23
C PHE A 338 25.47 5.65 14.08
N GLN A 339 25.12 4.70 13.21
CA GLN A 339 25.93 3.50 12.98
C GLN A 339 27.28 3.83 12.32
N TYR A 340 27.38 4.91 11.54
CA TYR A 340 28.67 5.37 11.01
C TYR A 340 29.64 5.78 12.12
N TYR A 341 29.14 6.40 13.19
CA TYR A 341 29.96 6.68 14.36
C TYR A 341 30.30 5.42 15.15
N CYS A 342 29.43 4.42 15.18
CA CYS A 342 29.79 3.10 15.74
C CYS A 342 30.94 2.45 14.96
N TYR A 343 30.90 2.50 13.63
CA TYR A 343 31.97 2.01 12.77
C TYR A 343 33.29 2.78 13.00
N LYS A 344 33.23 4.11 13.07
CA LYS A 344 34.41 4.99 13.25
C LYS A 344 35.04 4.89 14.63
N ASN A 345 34.36 4.32 15.63
CA ASN A 345 34.86 4.22 17.00
C ASN A 345 36.20 3.48 17.11
N THR A 346 36.48 2.56 16.15
CA THR A 346 37.78 1.87 16.05
C THR A 346 38.21 1.85 14.60
N GLN A 347 39.55 2.03 14.40
CA GLN A 347 40.12 1.92 13.06
C GLN A 347 39.91 0.51 12.50
N LYS A 348 39.44 0.40 11.25
CA LYS A 348 39.21 -0.84 10.53
C LYS A 348 40.22 -1.02 9.41
N SER A 349 40.57 -2.27 9.16
CA SER A 349 41.38 -2.69 8.00
C SER A 349 40.49 -3.42 6.97
N TYR A 350 41.03 -3.67 5.80
CA TYR A 350 40.36 -4.45 4.75
C TYR A 350 39.92 -5.87 5.21
N ARG A 351 40.55 -6.41 6.27
CA ARG A 351 40.21 -7.72 6.84
C ARG A 351 38.97 -7.70 7.73
N ASP A 352 38.61 -6.51 8.24
CA ASP A 352 37.45 -6.31 9.10
C ASP A 352 36.17 -6.10 8.29
N LEU A 353 36.29 -5.99 6.94
CA LEU A 353 35.16 -5.80 6.02
C LEU A 353 34.84 -7.11 5.27
N PRO A 354 33.54 -7.41 5.05
CA PRO A 354 32.36 -6.56 5.31
C PRO A 354 32.05 -6.45 6.81
N TYR A 355 31.74 -5.22 7.28
CA TYR A 355 31.29 -4.97 8.64
C TYR A 355 29.78 -4.75 8.64
N ARG A 356 29.04 -5.79 9.02
CA ARG A 356 27.57 -5.83 8.94
C ARG A 356 26.98 -5.45 10.30
N MET A 357 26.38 -4.27 10.39
CA MET A 357 25.69 -3.80 11.59
C MET A 357 24.19 -3.94 11.43
N SER A 358 23.48 -4.31 12.50
CA SER A 358 22.02 -4.35 12.54
C SER A 358 21.48 -3.67 13.80
N GLU A 359 20.25 -3.16 13.71
CA GLU A 359 19.51 -2.60 14.83
C GLU A 359 18.02 -2.77 14.64
N THR A 360 17.32 -3.19 15.68
CA THR A 360 15.87 -3.02 15.79
C THR A 360 15.62 -1.58 16.23
N SER A 361 15.36 -0.73 15.25
CA SER A 361 15.36 0.73 15.39
C SER A 361 13.96 1.32 15.47
N THR A 362 13.71 2.14 16.49
CA THR A 362 12.51 3.01 16.50
C THR A 362 12.83 4.30 15.77
N LEU A 363 12.00 4.65 14.78
CA LEU A 363 12.14 5.83 13.92
C LEU A 363 10.90 6.71 13.99
N PHE A 364 11.07 7.98 13.63
CA PHE A 364 10.03 9.00 13.69
C PHE A 364 9.98 9.77 12.38
N ARG A 365 8.80 9.91 11.78
CA ARG A 365 8.58 10.70 10.57
C ARG A 365 7.35 11.57 10.75
N ASN A 366 7.49 12.85 10.45
CA ASN A 366 6.40 13.81 10.51
C ASN A 366 5.51 13.68 9.26
N GLU A 367 4.76 12.58 9.21
CA GLU A 367 3.85 12.29 8.10
C GLU A 367 2.63 13.21 8.13
N ASP A 368 2.18 13.65 6.95
CA ASP A 368 0.98 14.45 6.82
C ASP A 368 -0.29 13.68 7.18
N SER A 369 -1.31 14.40 7.65
CA SER A 369 -2.56 13.80 8.13
C SER A 369 -3.27 12.95 7.06
N GLY A 370 -3.20 13.35 5.80
CA GLY A 370 -3.82 12.65 4.66
C GLY A 370 -3.09 11.38 4.21
N GLU A 371 -1.85 11.19 4.64
CA GLU A 371 -1.02 10.05 4.24
C GLU A 371 -1.05 8.90 5.24
N MET A 372 -1.41 9.18 6.49
CA MET A 372 -1.44 8.18 7.56
C MET A 372 -2.55 7.17 7.35
N HIS A 373 -2.21 5.88 7.48
CA HIS A 373 -3.19 4.80 7.30
C HIS A 373 -2.89 3.60 8.20
N GLY A 374 -3.71 3.43 9.24
CA GLY A 374 -3.65 2.29 10.17
C GLY A 374 -2.24 2.03 10.71
N LEU A 375 -1.71 0.83 10.46
CA LEU A 375 -0.33 0.46 10.77
C LEU A 375 0.62 0.57 9.56
N THR A 376 0.10 0.83 8.36
CA THR A 376 0.93 0.85 7.13
C THR A 376 1.75 2.13 6.99
N ARG A 377 1.21 3.29 7.44
CA ARG A 377 1.93 4.56 7.45
C ARG A 377 1.65 5.31 8.74
N VAL A 378 2.68 5.43 9.56
CA VAL A 378 2.61 5.92 10.95
C VAL A 378 3.75 6.89 11.24
N ARG A 379 3.61 7.73 12.27
CA ARG A 379 4.61 8.72 12.67
C ARG A 379 5.74 8.15 13.52
N GLN A 380 5.46 7.06 14.24
CA GLN A 380 6.46 6.29 14.97
C GLN A 380 6.37 4.82 14.58
N PHE A 381 7.48 4.22 14.21
CA PHE A 381 7.54 2.82 13.80
C PHE A 381 8.86 2.18 14.19
N THR A 382 8.88 0.85 14.21
CA THR A 382 10.07 0.05 14.47
C THR A 382 10.47 -0.72 13.22
N ILE A 383 11.75 -0.73 12.88
CA ILE A 383 12.27 -1.32 11.64
C ILE A 383 13.45 -2.27 11.93
N SER A 384 13.55 -3.36 11.19
CA SER A 384 14.74 -4.23 11.15
C SER A 384 15.77 -3.65 10.18
N GLU A 385 16.59 -2.75 10.65
CA GLU A 385 17.52 -1.98 9.82
C GLU A 385 18.96 -2.48 9.97
N GLY A 386 19.73 -2.44 8.90
CA GLY A 386 21.13 -2.78 8.91
C GLY A 386 21.94 -2.00 7.87
N HIS A 387 23.19 -1.74 8.24
CA HIS A 387 24.16 -1.05 7.38
C HIS A 387 25.42 -1.89 7.27
N LEU A 388 25.76 -2.25 6.05
CA LEU A 388 26.95 -3.00 5.74
C LEU A 388 28.00 -2.03 5.21
N ILE A 389 29.09 -1.93 5.91
CA ILE A 389 30.28 -1.17 5.46
C ILE A 389 31.17 -2.15 4.74
N ILE A 390 31.40 -1.91 3.45
CA ILE A 390 32.00 -2.88 2.53
C ILE A 390 33.12 -2.26 1.70
N ARG A 391 34.01 -3.09 1.20
CA ARG A 391 34.91 -2.68 0.11
C ARG A 391 34.18 -2.71 -1.23
N PRO A 392 34.59 -1.90 -2.22
CA PRO A 392 33.99 -1.91 -3.54
C PRO A 392 33.93 -3.30 -4.21
N ASP A 393 34.97 -4.13 -4.02
CA ASP A 393 35.03 -5.50 -4.56
C ASP A 393 34.04 -6.49 -3.90
N GLN A 394 33.45 -6.13 -2.76
CA GLN A 394 32.45 -6.97 -2.05
C GLN A 394 31.01 -6.62 -2.42
N THR A 395 30.76 -5.58 -3.23
CA THR A 395 29.42 -5.05 -3.52
C THR A 395 28.45 -6.12 -4.00
N ASN A 396 28.86 -6.92 -4.99
CA ASN A 396 27.97 -7.92 -5.58
C ASN A 396 27.59 -9.02 -4.60
N ASP A 397 28.55 -9.53 -3.83
CA ASP A 397 28.29 -10.61 -2.88
C ASP A 397 27.41 -10.15 -1.73
N GLU A 398 27.64 -8.92 -1.21
CA GLU A 398 26.86 -8.38 -0.10
C GLU A 398 25.43 -7.97 -0.53
N LEU A 399 25.26 -7.41 -1.73
CA LEU A 399 23.92 -7.15 -2.27
C LEU A 399 23.12 -8.44 -2.48
N LYS A 400 23.75 -9.50 -3.03
CA LYS A 400 23.13 -10.84 -3.12
C LYS A 400 22.76 -11.39 -1.74
N GLY A 401 23.65 -11.25 -0.76
CA GLY A 401 23.38 -11.66 0.61
C GLY A 401 22.16 -10.93 1.20
N CYS A 402 22.05 -9.62 1.00
CA CYS A 402 20.89 -8.84 1.43
C CYS A 402 19.60 -9.29 0.73
N LEU A 403 19.65 -9.54 -0.58
CA LEU A 403 18.48 -10.01 -1.35
C LEU A 403 18.03 -11.41 -0.86
N HIS A 404 18.97 -12.33 -0.65
CA HIS A 404 18.67 -13.67 -0.12
C HIS A 404 18.06 -13.61 1.29
N LEU A 405 18.58 -12.74 2.17
CA LEU A 405 17.99 -12.54 3.51
C LEU A 405 16.54 -12.08 3.40
N ALA A 406 16.26 -11.08 2.55
CA ALA A 406 14.90 -10.60 2.33
C ALA A 406 13.97 -11.71 1.79
N GLN A 407 14.42 -12.46 0.78
CA GLN A 407 13.67 -13.58 0.20
C GLN A 407 13.42 -14.69 1.22
N TYR A 408 14.40 -15.01 2.05
CA TYR A 408 14.23 -15.98 3.15
C TYR A 408 13.15 -15.52 4.14
N CYS A 409 13.20 -14.25 4.57
CA CYS A 409 12.20 -13.69 5.45
C CYS A 409 10.79 -13.75 4.85
N LEU A 410 10.64 -13.38 3.58
CA LEU A 410 9.36 -13.45 2.86
C LEU A 410 8.84 -14.90 2.74
N GLY A 411 9.74 -15.86 2.48
CA GLY A 411 9.41 -17.28 2.44
C GLY A 411 8.88 -17.82 3.76
N VAL A 412 9.56 -17.49 4.87
CA VAL A 412 9.13 -17.90 6.22
C VAL A 412 7.78 -17.26 6.60
N LEU A 413 7.54 -16.03 6.15
CA LEU A 413 6.25 -15.36 6.35
C LEU A 413 5.15 -15.86 5.39
N GLY A 414 5.48 -16.70 4.39
CA GLY A 414 4.54 -17.24 3.40
C GLY A 414 3.98 -16.20 2.43
N VAL A 415 4.76 -15.16 2.13
CA VAL A 415 4.34 -14.02 1.33
C VAL A 415 5.24 -13.75 0.12
N GLN A 416 6.14 -14.66 -0.18
CA GLN A 416 7.11 -14.52 -1.29
C GLN A 416 6.46 -14.37 -2.66
N ASP A 417 5.27 -14.96 -2.86
CA ASP A 417 4.53 -14.91 -4.13
C ASP A 417 3.62 -13.67 -4.25
N ASP A 418 3.52 -12.89 -3.17
CA ASP A 418 2.65 -11.69 -3.11
C ASP A 418 3.43 -10.39 -3.35
N VAL A 419 4.70 -10.48 -3.68
CA VAL A 419 5.58 -9.32 -3.85
C VAL A 419 6.04 -9.14 -5.30
N THR A 420 6.34 -7.88 -5.63
CA THR A 420 7.00 -7.47 -6.87
C THR A 420 8.29 -6.74 -6.52
N TYR A 421 9.28 -6.84 -7.41
CA TYR A 421 10.57 -6.18 -7.23
C TYR A 421 10.66 -4.98 -8.15
N ARG A 422 11.18 -3.87 -7.65
CA ARG A 422 11.37 -2.64 -8.39
C ARG A 422 12.80 -2.14 -8.23
N LEU A 423 13.48 -1.88 -9.34
CA LEU A 423 14.70 -1.08 -9.37
C LEU A 423 14.29 0.40 -9.43
N SER A 424 14.46 1.09 -8.33
CA SER A 424 14.18 2.52 -8.21
C SER A 424 15.42 3.32 -8.60
N LYS A 425 15.31 4.06 -9.70
CA LYS A 425 16.38 4.82 -10.34
C LYS A 425 16.26 6.32 -10.04
N TRP A 426 17.33 7.06 -10.26
CA TRP A 426 17.30 8.50 -10.19
C TRP A 426 16.53 9.11 -11.37
N ASP A 427 16.23 10.41 -11.28
CA ASP A 427 15.69 11.19 -12.39
C ASP A 427 16.82 12.06 -12.99
N PRO A 428 17.32 11.75 -14.18
CA PRO A 428 18.39 12.53 -14.82
C PRO A 428 17.97 13.97 -15.19
N ASN A 429 16.66 14.27 -15.18
CA ASN A 429 16.15 15.62 -15.43
C ASN A 429 16.08 16.47 -14.15
N ASN A 430 16.25 15.87 -12.97
CA ASN A 430 16.18 16.54 -11.67
C ASN A 430 17.44 16.27 -10.83
N LYS A 431 18.61 16.53 -11.40
CA LYS A 431 19.91 16.19 -10.80
C LYS A 431 20.17 16.86 -9.46
N GLU A 432 19.59 18.02 -9.21
CA GLU A 432 19.78 18.77 -7.96
C GLU A 432 19.28 18.02 -6.73
N LYS A 433 18.36 17.08 -6.93
CA LYS A 433 17.82 16.22 -5.85
C LYS A 433 18.84 15.18 -5.38
N TYR A 434 19.88 14.86 -6.17
CA TYR A 434 20.69 13.66 -6.01
C TYR A 434 22.17 13.98 -5.78
N LEU A 435 22.85 13.14 -4.98
CA LEU A 435 24.30 13.18 -4.78
C LEU A 435 25.00 12.40 -5.89
N GLY A 436 26.28 12.78 -6.17
CA GLY A 436 27.09 12.12 -7.20
C GLY A 436 26.83 12.65 -8.61
N ASP A 437 27.54 12.11 -9.57
CA ASP A 437 27.47 12.45 -11.00
C ASP A 437 26.78 11.34 -11.83
N ASP A 438 26.67 11.56 -13.14
CA ASP A 438 26.01 10.62 -14.06
C ASP A 438 26.73 9.25 -14.05
N GLU A 439 28.05 9.20 -14.01
CA GLU A 439 28.85 7.95 -13.99
C GLU A 439 28.60 7.16 -12.70
N TYR A 440 28.48 7.86 -11.57
CA TYR A 440 28.10 7.27 -10.29
C TYR A 440 26.74 6.56 -10.37
N TRP A 441 25.73 7.25 -10.92
CA TRP A 441 24.37 6.72 -11.00
C TRP A 441 24.26 5.56 -12.00
N GLU A 442 24.89 5.67 -13.18
CA GLU A 442 24.92 4.58 -14.16
C GLU A 442 25.57 3.33 -13.58
N THR A 443 26.74 3.47 -12.97
CA THR A 443 27.49 2.36 -12.39
C THR A 443 26.74 1.66 -11.27
N THR A 444 26.16 2.42 -10.34
CA THR A 444 25.45 1.87 -9.20
C THR A 444 24.11 1.24 -9.57
N GLN A 445 23.37 1.81 -10.50
CA GLN A 445 22.13 1.23 -11.03
C GLN A 445 22.39 -0.07 -11.79
N ASP A 446 23.46 -0.10 -12.61
CA ASP A 446 23.85 -1.30 -13.34
C ASP A 446 24.30 -2.43 -12.40
N ALA A 447 24.98 -2.11 -11.31
CA ALA A 447 25.34 -3.10 -10.30
C ALA A 447 24.08 -3.78 -9.71
N ILE A 448 23.07 -3.01 -9.34
CA ILE A 448 21.81 -3.56 -8.83
C ILE A 448 21.04 -4.33 -9.91
N ARG A 449 20.93 -3.78 -11.12
CA ARG A 449 20.25 -4.44 -12.25
C ARG A 449 20.87 -5.80 -12.55
N ASN A 450 22.19 -5.87 -12.63
CA ASN A 450 22.92 -7.10 -12.92
C ASN A 450 22.65 -8.18 -11.88
N ILE A 451 22.56 -7.82 -10.61
CA ILE A 451 22.24 -8.77 -9.53
C ILE A 451 20.81 -9.31 -9.68
N LEU A 452 19.81 -8.46 -9.94
CA LEU A 452 18.44 -8.92 -10.15
C LEU A 452 18.33 -9.87 -11.35
N VAL A 453 19.02 -9.55 -12.46
CA VAL A 453 19.08 -10.41 -13.65
C VAL A 453 19.78 -11.73 -13.34
N GLU A 454 20.95 -11.69 -12.69
CA GLU A 454 21.74 -12.87 -12.36
C GLU A 454 21.00 -13.82 -11.40
N GLN A 455 20.23 -13.26 -10.47
CA GLN A 455 19.40 -14.05 -9.55
C GLN A 455 18.06 -14.49 -10.18
N GLY A 456 17.79 -14.14 -11.43
CA GLY A 456 16.56 -14.50 -12.13
C GLY A 456 15.30 -13.90 -11.51
N VAL A 457 15.41 -12.76 -10.82
CA VAL A 457 14.30 -12.07 -10.17
C VAL A 457 13.60 -11.19 -11.20
N PRO A 458 12.30 -11.40 -11.48
CA PRO A 458 11.52 -10.47 -12.31
C PRO A 458 11.37 -9.12 -11.61
N PHE A 459 11.66 -8.03 -12.31
CA PHE A 459 11.55 -6.68 -11.74
C PHE A 459 11.07 -5.67 -12.78
N VAL A 460 10.59 -4.53 -12.28
CA VAL A 460 10.29 -3.33 -13.07
C VAL A 460 11.26 -2.22 -12.71
N GLU A 461 11.49 -1.28 -13.61
CA GLU A 461 12.30 -0.10 -13.35
C GLU A 461 11.41 1.13 -13.21
N ALA A 462 11.71 2.01 -12.24
CA ALA A 462 11.00 3.27 -12.03
C ALA A 462 12.00 4.41 -11.84
N GLU A 463 11.85 5.47 -12.65
CA GLU A 463 12.65 6.69 -12.56
C GLU A 463 12.10 7.64 -11.49
N GLY A 464 12.98 8.43 -10.87
CA GLY A 464 12.62 9.41 -9.86
C GLY A 464 12.37 8.84 -8.44
N GLU A 465 12.41 7.52 -8.29
CA GLU A 465 12.08 6.80 -7.05
C GLU A 465 13.29 6.46 -6.18
N ALA A 466 14.52 6.71 -6.66
CA ALA A 466 15.76 6.46 -5.90
C ALA A 466 15.85 7.36 -4.65
N ALA A 467 16.63 6.91 -3.66
CA ALA A 467 17.08 7.78 -2.58
C ALA A 467 18.04 8.85 -3.14
N PHE A 468 18.17 9.99 -2.47
CA PHE A 468 19.04 11.07 -2.95
C PHE A 468 20.53 10.67 -3.00
N TYR A 469 20.91 9.61 -2.29
CA TYR A 469 22.28 9.10 -2.16
C TYR A 469 22.55 7.79 -2.94
N GLY A 470 21.54 7.16 -3.54
CA GLY A 470 21.78 5.94 -4.31
C GLY A 470 20.52 5.21 -4.79
N PRO A 471 20.68 4.32 -5.77
CA PRO A 471 19.61 3.48 -6.28
C PRO A 471 19.21 2.40 -5.26
N LYS A 472 18.02 1.84 -5.45
CA LYS A 472 17.50 0.84 -4.52
C LYS A 472 16.68 -0.27 -5.18
N ILE A 473 16.70 -1.43 -4.56
CA ILE A 473 15.70 -2.48 -4.77
C ILE A 473 14.57 -2.23 -3.78
N ASP A 474 13.38 -1.95 -4.25
CA ASP A 474 12.17 -1.93 -3.44
C ASP A 474 11.38 -3.22 -3.68
N ILE A 475 11.14 -3.97 -2.60
CA ILE A 475 10.25 -5.13 -2.61
C ILE A 475 8.88 -4.63 -2.19
N GLN A 476 7.95 -4.66 -3.13
CA GLN A 476 6.62 -4.11 -3.02
C GLN A 476 5.60 -5.20 -2.73
N ALA A 477 4.65 -4.93 -1.84
CA ALA A 477 3.49 -5.78 -1.63
C ALA A 477 2.21 -5.02 -1.93
N LYS A 478 1.23 -5.69 -2.52
CA LYS A 478 -0.12 -5.13 -2.68
C LYS A 478 -0.91 -5.34 -1.41
N ASN A 479 -1.43 -4.26 -0.86
CA ASN A 479 -2.41 -4.34 0.21
C ASN A 479 -3.78 -4.82 -0.33
N VAL A 480 -4.75 -5.07 0.54
CA VAL A 480 -6.08 -5.56 0.14
C VAL A 480 -6.80 -4.65 -0.84
N TYR A 481 -6.48 -3.36 -0.89
CA TYR A 481 -7.04 -2.38 -1.83
C TYR A 481 -6.32 -2.36 -3.18
N GLY A 482 -5.28 -3.18 -3.36
CA GLY A 482 -4.47 -3.26 -4.59
C GLY A 482 -3.40 -2.17 -4.70
N LYS A 483 -3.22 -1.32 -3.68
CA LYS A 483 -2.15 -0.33 -3.63
C LYS A 483 -0.84 -1.03 -3.27
N GLU A 484 0.24 -0.69 -3.97
CA GLU A 484 1.58 -1.17 -3.66
C GLU A 484 2.19 -0.36 -2.50
N ASP A 485 2.68 -1.08 -1.50
CA ASP A 485 3.43 -0.53 -0.38
C ASP A 485 4.83 -1.17 -0.35
N THR A 486 5.88 -0.36 -0.21
CA THR A 486 7.25 -0.87 -0.06
C THR A 486 7.42 -1.53 1.30
N MET A 487 7.73 -2.82 1.28
CA MET A 487 7.94 -3.63 2.50
C MET A 487 9.39 -3.68 2.88
N ILE A 488 10.28 -4.02 1.95
CA ILE A 488 11.71 -4.19 2.16
C ILE A 488 12.45 -3.33 1.15
N THR A 489 13.54 -2.70 1.58
CA THR A 489 14.41 -1.91 0.72
C THR A 489 15.87 -2.31 0.91
N ILE A 490 16.61 -2.39 -0.19
CA ILE A 490 18.07 -2.59 -0.24
C ILE A 490 18.65 -1.48 -1.09
N GLN A 491 19.55 -0.66 -0.55
CA GLN A 491 20.09 0.54 -1.19
C GLN A 491 21.61 0.47 -1.24
N LEU A 492 22.19 0.86 -2.34
CA LEU A 492 23.63 1.00 -2.50
C LEU A 492 24.02 2.47 -2.44
N ASP A 493 24.91 2.81 -1.52
CA ASP A 493 25.42 4.16 -1.30
C ASP A 493 26.96 4.14 -1.35
N CYS A 494 27.52 4.76 -2.36
CA CYS A 494 28.95 4.88 -2.52
C CYS A 494 29.47 6.29 -2.19
N ALA A 495 28.60 7.24 -1.78
CA ALA A 495 28.92 8.64 -1.58
C ALA A 495 29.02 9.04 -0.10
N ILE A 496 28.13 8.57 0.75
CA ILE A 496 27.99 9.05 2.14
C ILE A 496 29.24 8.87 3.00
N ALA A 497 30.08 7.89 2.68
CA ALA A 497 31.33 7.62 3.40
C ALA A 497 32.29 8.84 3.43
N GLU A 498 32.22 9.69 2.39
CA GLU A 498 33.01 10.91 2.31
C GLU A 498 32.52 11.96 3.33
N ASN A 499 31.21 12.21 3.40
CA ASN A 499 30.62 13.19 4.30
C ASN A 499 30.93 12.90 5.77
N PHE A 500 31.01 11.61 6.12
CA PHE A 500 31.35 11.16 7.47
C PHE A 500 32.84 10.90 7.69
N ASP A 501 33.70 11.16 6.70
CA ASP A 501 35.12 10.80 6.72
C ASP A 501 35.33 9.34 7.19
N MET A 502 34.60 8.41 6.62
CA MET A 502 34.74 6.97 6.87
C MET A 502 35.83 6.41 5.98
N TYR A 503 36.67 5.55 6.52
CA TYR A 503 37.73 4.86 5.75
C TYR A 503 38.09 3.51 6.41
N TYR A 504 38.72 2.67 5.64
CA TYR A 504 39.44 1.49 6.11
C TYR A 504 40.89 1.54 5.61
N ILE A 505 41.78 0.78 6.25
CA ILE A 505 43.18 0.64 5.80
C ILE A 505 43.27 -0.59 4.89
N ASP A 506 43.76 -0.38 3.68
CA ASP A 506 43.96 -1.45 2.71
C ASP A 506 45.21 -2.30 3.00
N GLN A 507 45.51 -3.25 2.14
CA GLN A 507 46.67 -4.13 2.27
C GLN A 507 48.03 -3.42 2.14
N ASN A 508 48.07 -2.24 1.53
CA ASN A 508 49.24 -1.42 1.34
C ASN A 508 49.46 -0.43 2.49
N GLY A 509 48.52 -0.29 3.40
CA GLY A 509 48.53 0.67 4.46
C GLY A 509 47.84 1.99 4.12
N ASP A 510 47.20 2.11 2.96
CA ASP A 510 46.57 3.31 2.48
C ASP A 510 45.09 3.39 2.94
N LYS A 511 44.62 4.62 3.13
CA LYS A 511 43.19 4.89 3.44
C LYS A 511 42.35 4.75 2.19
N GLN A 512 41.32 3.92 2.28
CA GLN A 512 40.32 3.71 1.22
C GLN A 512 38.92 4.03 1.72
N ARG A 513 38.06 4.57 0.82
CA ARG A 513 36.64 4.84 1.13
C ARG A 513 35.83 3.55 0.98
N PRO A 514 35.05 3.16 2.01
CA PRO A 514 34.12 2.05 1.88
C PRO A 514 32.83 2.48 1.15
N TYR A 515 32.10 1.51 0.63
CA TYR A 515 30.70 1.66 0.23
C TYR A 515 29.79 1.24 1.38
N VAL A 516 28.52 1.67 1.31
CA VAL A 516 27.51 1.33 2.30
C VAL A 516 26.32 0.67 1.62
N ILE A 517 25.86 -0.46 2.15
CA ILE A 517 24.56 -1.03 1.77
C ILE A 517 23.61 -0.78 2.95
N HIS A 518 22.52 -0.07 2.69
CA HIS A 518 21.41 0.07 3.61
C HIS A 518 20.39 -1.02 3.29
N ARG A 519 19.97 -1.77 4.28
CA ARG A 519 18.98 -2.82 4.05
C ARG A 519 18.00 -2.95 5.21
N THR A 520 16.84 -3.50 4.93
CA THR A 520 15.95 -4.05 5.94
C THR A 520 15.77 -5.54 5.70
N SER A 521 15.65 -6.35 6.77
CA SER A 521 15.44 -7.79 6.64
C SER A 521 13.96 -8.11 6.39
N MET A 522 13.08 -7.45 7.11
CA MET A 522 11.62 -7.61 7.03
C MET A 522 10.91 -6.27 6.88
N GLY A 523 11.63 -5.16 6.99
CA GLY A 523 11.08 -3.80 6.94
C GLY A 523 10.53 -3.32 8.28
N CYS A 524 9.47 -2.50 8.20
CA CYS A 524 8.78 -1.94 9.36
C CYS A 524 7.84 -2.97 9.98
N TYR A 525 7.98 -3.24 11.27
CA TYR A 525 7.18 -4.26 11.99
C TYR A 525 5.69 -3.93 12.02
N GLU A 526 5.31 -2.68 12.16
CA GLU A 526 3.92 -2.23 12.14
C GLU A 526 3.29 -2.48 10.76
N ARG A 527 3.98 -2.11 9.68
CA ARG A 527 3.52 -2.34 8.30
C ARG A 527 3.45 -3.84 7.98
N THR A 528 4.44 -4.60 8.39
CA THR A 528 4.45 -6.06 8.22
C THR A 528 3.30 -6.71 9.00
N LEU A 529 3.02 -6.25 10.23
CA LEU A 529 1.85 -6.73 10.97
C LEU A 529 0.54 -6.44 10.23
N ALA A 530 0.36 -5.22 9.69
CA ALA A 530 -0.80 -4.88 8.87
C ALA A 530 -0.96 -5.86 7.70
N TRP A 531 0.12 -6.05 6.95
CA TRP A 531 0.12 -6.95 5.80
C TRP A 531 -0.19 -8.41 6.17
N LEU A 532 0.38 -8.92 7.27
CA LEU A 532 0.09 -10.28 7.76
C LEU A 532 -1.35 -10.43 8.24
N ILE A 533 -1.94 -9.40 8.88
CA ILE A 533 -3.37 -9.39 9.23
C ILE A 533 -4.22 -9.54 7.97
N GLU A 534 -3.92 -8.80 6.92
CA GLU A 534 -4.63 -8.83 5.64
C GLU A 534 -4.42 -10.14 4.89
N LYS A 535 -3.16 -10.60 4.77
CA LYS A 535 -2.80 -11.86 4.10
C LYS A 535 -3.52 -13.05 4.71
N TYR A 536 -3.43 -13.18 6.01
CA TYR A 536 -4.01 -14.31 6.74
C TYR A 536 -5.45 -14.08 7.20
N ALA A 537 -6.03 -12.91 6.88
CA ALA A 537 -7.35 -12.53 7.41
C ALA A 537 -7.43 -12.73 8.94
N GLY A 538 -6.33 -12.48 9.65
CA GLY A 538 -6.15 -12.69 11.09
C GLY A 538 -5.92 -14.15 11.52
N LYS A 539 -5.89 -15.11 10.62
CA LYS A 539 -5.63 -16.53 10.89
C LYS A 539 -4.12 -16.84 10.80
N PHE A 540 -3.33 -16.19 11.64
CA PHE A 540 -1.86 -16.31 11.61
C PHE A 540 -1.37 -17.77 11.69
N PRO A 541 -0.20 -18.10 11.10
CA PRO A 541 0.50 -19.35 11.38
C PRO A 541 0.72 -19.53 12.87
N THR A 542 0.75 -20.78 13.36
CA THR A 542 0.80 -21.09 14.81
C THR A 542 1.93 -20.37 15.53
N TRP A 543 3.12 -20.30 14.93
CA TRP A 543 4.28 -19.65 15.55
C TRP A 543 4.12 -18.12 15.73
N LEU A 544 3.26 -17.47 14.95
CA LEU A 544 2.93 -16.03 15.07
C LEU A 544 1.70 -15.76 15.94
N CYS A 545 0.90 -16.77 16.24
CA CYS A 545 -0.29 -16.56 17.05
C CYS A 545 0.05 -16.07 18.45
N PRO A 546 -0.59 -15.00 18.95
CA PRO A 546 -0.36 -14.51 20.31
C PRO A 546 -0.92 -15.44 21.38
N GLU A 547 -1.85 -16.30 20.99
CA GLU A 547 -2.37 -17.43 21.76
C GLU A 547 -2.42 -18.65 20.84
N GLN A 548 -1.59 -19.67 21.11
CA GLN A 548 -1.42 -20.83 20.25
C GLN A 548 -2.38 -21.96 20.62
N VAL A 549 -2.67 -22.10 21.90
CA VAL A 549 -3.51 -23.16 22.46
C VAL A 549 -4.45 -22.59 23.52
N ARG A 550 -5.72 -22.94 23.46
CA ARG A 550 -6.66 -22.70 24.56
C ARG A 550 -7.16 -24.02 25.13
N VAL A 551 -6.98 -24.20 26.42
CA VAL A 551 -7.52 -25.38 27.12
C VAL A 551 -8.94 -25.10 27.59
N LEU A 552 -9.86 -25.97 27.25
CA LEU A 552 -11.30 -25.82 27.45
C LEU A 552 -11.84 -26.95 28.36
N PRO A 553 -11.92 -26.75 29.69
CA PRO A 553 -12.59 -27.71 30.57
C PRO A 553 -14.09 -27.74 30.27
N ILE A 554 -14.66 -28.94 30.15
CA ILE A 554 -16.10 -29.15 29.87
C ILE A 554 -17.00 -28.72 31.05
N SER A 555 -16.45 -28.67 32.25
CA SER A 555 -17.05 -28.14 33.46
C SER A 555 -15.99 -27.71 34.47
N GLU A 556 -16.37 -26.98 35.50
CA GLU A 556 -15.51 -26.52 36.59
C GLU A 556 -14.79 -27.68 37.31
N LYS A 557 -15.36 -28.88 37.32
CA LYS A 557 -14.76 -30.07 37.91
C LYS A 557 -13.41 -30.46 37.30
N PHE A 558 -13.14 -30.02 36.07
CA PHE A 558 -11.92 -30.35 35.34
C PHE A 558 -11.00 -29.14 35.21
N ALA A 559 -11.27 -28.04 35.95
CA ALA A 559 -10.44 -26.83 35.92
C ALA A 559 -9.00 -27.11 36.37
N ASP A 560 -8.84 -27.91 37.43
CA ASP A 560 -7.50 -28.25 37.95
C ASP A 560 -6.66 -28.99 36.88
N TYR A 561 -7.25 -29.98 36.21
CA TYR A 561 -6.58 -30.71 35.15
C TYR A 561 -6.27 -29.79 33.93
N ALA A 562 -7.20 -28.90 33.60
CA ALA A 562 -6.97 -27.91 32.55
C ALA A 562 -5.77 -27.00 32.88
N GLU A 563 -5.61 -26.57 34.14
CA GLU A 563 -4.45 -25.79 34.59
C GLU A 563 -3.15 -26.59 34.57
N GLU A 564 -3.20 -27.88 34.92
CA GLU A 564 -2.03 -28.78 34.80
C GLU A 564 -1.58 -28.90 33.34
N VAL A 565 -2.50 -29.11 32.40
CA VAL A 565 -2.24 -29.13 30.96
C VAL A 565 -1.64 -27.80 30.50
N ASN A 566 -2.24 -26.68 30.88
CA ASN A 566 -1.77 -25.34 30.55
C ASN A 566 -0.35 -25.08 31.10
N LYS A 567 -0.08 -25.52 32.32
CA LYS A 567 1.25 -25.36 32.92
C LYS A 567 2.31 -26.17 32.15
N GLU A 568 1.98 -27.37 31.71
CA GLU A 568 2.91 -28.18 30.92
C GLU A 568 3.13 -27.58 29.53
N LEU A 569 2.10 -27.02 28.87
CA LEU A 569 2.23 -26.28 27.64
C LEU A 569 3.17 -25.08 27.79
N LYS A 570 2.95 -24.26 28.83
CA LYS A 570 3.79 -23.05 29.10
C LYS A 570 5.25 -23.40 29.41
N LYS A 571 5.49 -24.50 30.10
CA LYS A 571 6.84 -25.01 30.40
C LYS A 571 7.62 -25.34 29.13
N ASN A 572 6.93 -25.75 28.07
CA ASN A 572 7.51 -26.00 26.76
C ASN A 572 7.47 -24.78 25.82
N GLY A 573 7.23 -23.56 26.34
CA GLY A 573 7.26 -22.31 25.60
C GLY A 573 6.02 -22.04 24.75
N ILE A 574 4.98 -22.86 24.86
CA ILE A 574 3.72 -22.69 24.08
C ILE A 574 2.88 -21.59 24.73
N LEU A 575 2.38 -20.66 23.93
CA LEU A 575 1.51 -19.57 24.36
C LEU A 575 0.10 -20.11 24.56
N SER A 576 -0.27 -20.40 25.79
CA SER A 576 -1.54 -21.05 26.10
C SER A 576 -2.30 -20.36 27.22
N THR A 577 -3.63 -20.52 27.21
CA THR A 577 -4.57 -20.05 28.24
C THR A 577 -5.57 -21.14 28.60
N VAL A 578 -6.30 -20.93 29.70
CA VAL A 578 -7.44 -21.80 30.10
C VAL A 578 -8.71 -20.94 30.10
N ASP A 579 -9.78 -21.46 29.55
CA ASP A 579 -11.10 -20.82 29.64
C ASP A 579 -11.92 -21.45 30.80
N ASN A 580 -11.70 -20.92 31.98
CA ASN A 580 -12.36 -21.38 33.20
C ASN A 580 -13.77 -20.81 33.44
N ARG A 581 -14.32 -20.07 32.46
CA ARG A 581 -15.67 -19.49 32.58
C ARG A 581 -16.71 -20.61 32.73
N SER A 582 -17.76 -20.31 33.50
CA SER A 582 -18.89 -21.25 33.69
C SER A 582 -19.84 -21.18 32.48
N GLU A 583 -19.33 -21.60 31.31
CA GLU A 583 -20.04 -21.60 30.04
C GLU A 583 -20.08 -22.97 29.40
N LYS A 584 -21.08 -23.24 28.55
CA LYS A 584 -21.20 -24.48 27.80
C LYS A 584 -20.00 -24.65 26.86
N ILE A 585 -19.47 -25.87 26.76
CA ILE A 585 -18.30 -26.18 25.93
C ILE A 585 -18.48 -25.74 24.47
N GLY A 586 -19.68 -25.89 23.90
CA GLY A 586 -19.96 -25.41 22.53
C GLY A 586 -19.80 -23.91 22.38
N TYR A 587 -20.12 -23.10 23.41
CA TYR A 587 -19.91 -21.67 23.41
C TYR A 587 -18.41 -21.33 23.46
N LYS A 588 -17.66 -21.96 24.36
CA LYS A 588 -16.21 -21.77 24.47
C LYS A 588 -15.48 -22.11 23.15
N ILE A 589 -15.86 -23.22 22.50
CA ILE A 589 -15.31 -23.62 21.18
C ILE A 589 -15.65 -22.57 20.12
N ARG A 590 -16.89 -22.06 20.08
CA ARG A 590 -17.30 -21.03 19.13
C ARG A 590 -16.50 -19.74 19.30
N GLU A 591 -16.33 -19.27 20.53
CA GLU A 591 -15.52 -18.07 20.79
C GLU A 591 -14.06 -18.25 20.41
N ALA A 592 -13.46 -19.39 20.74
CA ALA A 592 -12.08 -19.70 20.34
C ALA A 592 -11.92 -19.71 18.81
N ARG A 593 -12.91 -20.22 18.06
CA ARG A 593 -12.96 -20.16 16.60
C ARG A 593 -13.08 -18.72 16.07
N LEU A 594 -13.92 -17.90 16.68
CA LEU A 594 -14.07 -16.48 16.32
C LEU A 594 -12.76 -15.70 16.52
N GLN A 595 -11.99 -16.06 17.56
CA GLN A 595 -10.66 -15.52 17.81
C GLN A 595 -9.57 -16.17 16.95
N LYS A 596 -9.93 -17.10 16.05
CA LYS A 596 -9.05 -17.72 15.03
C LYS A 596 -7.86 -18.47 15.62
N LEU A 597 -8.05 -19.07 16.82
CA LEU A 597 -7.00 -19.81 17.49
C LEU A 597 -6.58 -21.05 16.68
N PRO A 598 -5.28 -21.39 16.62
CA PRO A 598 -4.80 -22.60 15.95
C PRO A 598 -5.34 -23.88 16.58
N TYR A 599 -5.26 -23.96 17.92
CA TYR A 599 -5.61 -25.17 18.65
C TYR A 599 -6.48 -24.91 19.88
N MET A 600 -7.40 -25.85 20.14
CA MET A 600 -8.19 -25.96 21.35
C MET A 600 -8.00 -27.38 21.93
N LEU A 601 -7.75 -27.47 23.20
CA LEU A 601 -7.68 -28.75 23.92
C LEU A 601 -8.90 -28.87 24.85
N VAL A 602 -9.83 -29.72 24.48
CA VAL A 602 -11.00 -30.04 25.33
C VAL A 602 -10.63 -31.10 26.34
N VAL A 603 -10.93 -30.84 27.61
CA VAL A 603 -10.62 -31.74 28.71
C VAL A 603 -11.85 -32.00 29.57
N GLY A 604 -12.07 -33.30 29.87
CA GLY A 604 -13.17 -33.80 30.68
C GLY A 604 -12.71 -35.01 31.51
N ALA A 605 -13.66 -35.83 31.97
CA ALA A 605 -13.37 -36.98 32.82
C ALA A 605 -12.45 -38.00 32.17
N GLN A 606 -12.71 -38.31 30.91
CA GLN A 606 -11.93 -39.30 30.16
C GLN A 606 -10.49 -38.82 29.93
N GLU A 607 -10.31 -37.54 29.58
CA GLU A 607 -8.99 -36.96 29.37
C GLU A 607 -8.20 -36.91 30.68
N GLN A 608 -8.83 -36.56 31.80
CA GLN A 608 -8.20 -36.53 33.11
C GLN A 608 -7.77 -37.94 33.57
N GLU A 609 -8.63 -38.98 33.38
CA GLU A 609 -8.31 -40.36 33.76
C GLU A 609 -7.14 -40.94 32.95
N THR A 610 -7.07 -40.59 31.67
CA THR A 610 -6.08 -41.16 30.72
C THR A 610 -4.83 -40.30 30.55
N GLY A 611 -4.78 -39.08 31.12
CA GLY A 611 -3.69 -38.12 30.90
C GLY A 611 -3.61 -37.60 29.48
N LYS A 612 -4.75 -37.59 28.75
CA LYS A 612 -4.85 -37.15 27.34
C LYS A 612 -5.56 -35.83 27.20
N VAL A 613 -5.65 -35.37 25.96
CA VAL A 613 -6.39 -34.17 25.56
C VAL A 613 -7.14 -34.42 24.26
N SER A 614 -8.37 -33.93 24.14
CA SER A 614 -9.12 -33.93 22.89
C SER A 614 -8.77 -32.71 22.06
N VAL A 615 -8.05 -32.92 20.97
CA VAL A 615 -7.49 -31.86 20.13
C VAL A 615 -8.50 -31.42 19.10
N ARG A 616 -8.70 -30.10 19.01
CA ARG A 616 -9.40 -29.44 17.91
C ARG A 616 -8.51 -28.41 17.31
N SER A 617 -8.27 -28.48 16.01
CA SER A 617 -7.47 -27.50 15.29
C SER A 617 -8.31 -26.69 14.30
N ARG A 618 -7.79 -25.53 13.94
CA ARG A 618 -8.30 -24.74 12.82
C ARG A 618 -8.06 -25.43 11.47
N PHE A 619 -7.04 -26.29 11.41
CA PHE A 619 -6.56 -26.93 10.19
C PHE A 619 -7.34 -28.19 9.81
N ALA A 620 -7.68 -29.02 10.77
CA ALA A 620 -8.30 -30.34 10.53
C ALA A 620 -9.61 -30.56 11.30
N GLY A 621 -10.05 -29.59 12.11
CA GLY A 621 -11.26 -29.71 12.91
C GLY A 621 -11.06 -30.57 14.16
N ASP A 622 -11.89 -31.60 14.35
CA ASP A 622 -11.78 -32.54 15.48
C ASP A 622 -10.74 -33.61 15.16
N GLU A 623 -9.61 -33.58 15.85
CA GLU A 623 -8.50 -34.52 15.65
C GLU A 623 -8.52 -35.69 16.67
N GLY A 624 -9.54 -35.72 17.51
CA GLY A 624 -9.71 -36.77 18.53
C GLY A 624 -8.75 -36.64 19.71
N GLN A 625 -8.71 -37.73 20.52
CA GLN A 625 -7.84 -37.78 21.69
C GLN A 625 -6.38 -38.07 21.32
N LYS A 626 -5.47 -37.30 21.92
CA LYS A 626 -4.02 -37.49 21.79
C LYS A 626 -3.35 -37.50 23.16
N ASP A 627 -2.22 -38.17 23.24
CA ASP A 627 -1.34 -38.04 24.40
C ASP A 627 -0.84 -36.60 24.49
N LEU A 628 -0.82 -35.98 25.67
CA LEU A 628 -0.41 -34.62 25.87
C LEU A 628 1.04 -34.36 25.42
N LYS A 629 1.94 -35.35 25.68
CA LYS A 629 3.35 -35.21 25.28
C LYS A 629 3.53 -35.26 23.78
N ASP A 630 2.78 -36.11 23.09
CA ASP A 630 2.82 -36.20 21.61
C ASP A 630 2.30 -34.94 20.99
N PHE A 631 1.21 -34.35 21.51
CA PHE A 631 0.70 -33.07 21.08
C PHE A 631 1.73 -31.93 21.27
N ILE A 632 2.35 -31.86 22.47
CA ILE A 632 3.40 -30.87 22.78
C ILE A 632 4.58 -31.01 21.81
N SER A 633 5.06 -32.24 21.59
CA SER A 633 6.15 -32.50 20.64
C SER A 633 5.82 -31.98 19.22
N ALA A 634 4.62 -32.30 18.74
CA ALA A 634 4.18 -31.91 17.41
C ALA A 634 4.05 -30.38 17.25
N ILE A 635 3.40 -29.71 18.21
CA ILE A 635 3.23 -28.25 18.12
C ILE A 635 4.57 -27.49 18.32
N CYS A 636 5.47 -27.99 19.18
CA CYS A 636 6.81 -27.42 19.32
C CYS A 636 7.60 -27.51 18.02
N GLU A 637 7.50 -28.62 17.30
CA GLU A 637 8.15 -28.79 15.99
C GLU A 637 7.53 -27.86 14.95
N GLU A 638 6.20 -27.73 14.89
CA GLU A 638 5.48 -26.77 14.02
C GLU A 638 5.94 -25.32 14.28
N ILE A 639 6.05 -24.94 15.56
CA ILE A 639 6.52 -23.61 15.96
C ILE A 639 7.99 -23.41 15.58
N ARG A 640 8.85 -24.40 15.83
CA ARG A 640 10.28 -24.34 15.55
C ARG A 640 10.57 -24.21 14.06
N THR A 641 9.87 -24.97 13.24
CA THR A 641 10.00 -24.94 11.77
C THR A 641 9.28 -23.78 11.13
N LYS A 642 8.47 -23.04 11.90
CA LYS A 642 7.60 -21.97 11.42
C LYS A 642 6.66 -22.42 10.30
N GLU A 643 6.15 -23.66 10.40
CA GLU A 643 5.29 -24.27 9.41
C GLU A 643 4.04 -23.43 9.16
N ILE A 644 3.69 -23.25 7.88
CA ILE A 644 2.45 -22.62 7.43
C ILE A 644 1.49 -23.72 6.99
N ARG A 645 0.61 -24.12 7.90
CA ARG A 645 -0.40 -25.14 7.61
C ARG A 645 -1.58 -24.54 6.85
N GLN A 646 -2.06 -25.28 5.85
CA GLN A 646 -3.28 -24.95 5.14
C GLN A 646 -4.51 -25.40 5.92
N GLU A 647 -5.58 -24.60 5.87
CA GLU A 647 -6.89 -24.99 6.42
C GLU A 647 -7.59 -25.91 5.43
N VAL A 648 -8.21 -26.98 5.95
CA VAL A 648 -9.15 -27.76 5.15
C VAL A 648 -10.47 -26.98 5.11
N GLU A 649 -10.98 -26.71 3.92
CA GLU A 649 -12.32 -26.12 3.76
C GLU A 649 -13.34 -27.03 4.44
N GLN A 650 -14.03 -26.51 5.48
CA GLN A 650 -15.08 -27.20 6.24
C GLN A 650 -16.46 -26.77 5.76
#